data_eced87a23ef298552b7b29b89a1be72b
#
_entry.id   eced87a23ef298552b7b29b89a1be72b
#
_cell.length_a   1.000
_cell.length_b   1.000
_cell.length_c   1.000
_cell.angle_alpha   90.00
_cell.angle_beta   90.00
_cell.angle_gamma   90.00
#
_symmetry.space_group_name_H-M   'P 1'
#
loop_
_entity.id
_entity.type
_entity.pdbx_description
1 polymer ?
#
loop_
_entity_poly.entity_id
_entity_poly.type
_entity_poly.pdbx_seq_one_letter_code
_entity_poly.pdbx_strand_id
1 'polypeptide(L)'
;MNKTTTTIGWLLLACCLAVAPVASATGETPTWPQPPAAPADAPDIVLILLDDVGFGAASTFGGPAETPELDRLAAEGLRYNRFHTVAICSPTRASLLTGHNPHRVGFGIASGVERGYAGYNGLWARNTASVAQVLRSHGYGTAVFGKWHNTPGWELSPAGPFDHWPTTLGFDHFYGFMGGGTTQWEPVLFRNTTLVDAPATPAQGYHLTSDIVDEAIGWMNAQHALKPDRPTFLYLAPGATHAPLHVPEAWVAKYRGRFDQGWDVLREQILARQKRLGVVPPDTELTPRPEGLPAWDSLSADQRRLLARQMEVYAAFLAHTDHEVGRLLQAVRRGPRGDNTLVIYIVGDNGASAEGGLEGSDNDIAEFFLGVPPDSLAERLQRIEQLGSATYDNHYASAWAWATDAPFQWMKQVASHFGGTRNPLVISWPARIKDQGGLRQQFTYVADVVPTLYELIGIEAPRSVDGVTQLALDGRSFAYTLERADAPEPPRTQYFEMMGSRGLYKDGWMASAMHAPPWRQVFNRDEDFAKDRWELYHVAEDFSQAHDLAARYPDKLHELQRLFDGEARRNQVYPLGNGLPNPGGDPQPSLYAGRKEFVFGNGLAMPAAAAPSFLRSHRITAELSLPAQGAEGTLLTCGGRNGGFTLYVKGGRLVYENNYFGKHHDRLTSNRALPTGTRTRVAFEFTRDDPRPWAGGAARLFIDGELVAEGRLANVGLPSYYGSFAVGQGHGSPVSDAYQVPFRFGGDIEQVKVEML
;
A
#
# COMPACT_ATOMS: atom_id res chain seq x y z
N MET A 1 67.23 -38.83 -42.53
CA MET A 1 65.81 -38.50 -42.70
C MET A 1 65.41 -37.64 -41.50
N ASN A 2 65.47 -36.35 -41.72
CA ASN A 2 65.38 -35.32 -40.71
C ASN A 2 63.91 -34.98 -40.37
N LYS A 3 63.56 -35.00 -39.08
CA LYS A 3 62.35 -34.36 -38.56
C LYS A 3 62.75 -33.04 -38.01
N THR A 4 62.26 -31.95 -38.61
CA THR A 4 62.39 -30.57 -38.15
C THR A 4 61.21 -30.27 -37.24
N THR A 5 61.44 -29.99 -35.95
CA THR A 5 60.50 -29.53 -34.96
C THR A 5 60.58 -28.00 -34.90
N THR A 6 59.53 -27.31 -35.27
CA THR A 6 59.43 -25.86 -35.21
C THR A 6 58.85 -25.45 -33.83
N THR A 7 59.66 -24.84 -33.00
CA THR A 7 59.28 -24.28 -31.71
C THR A 7 58.86 -22.83 -31.90
N ILE A 8 57.60 -22.51 -31.62
CA ILE A 8 57.10 -21.11 -31.61
C ILE A 8 57.35 -20.55 -30.20
N GLY A 9 58.31 -19.66 -30.13
CA GLY A 9 58.62 -18.91 -28.93
C GLY A 9 57.64 -17.71 -28.75
N TRP A 10 56.97 -17.66 -27.62
CA TRP A 10 56.20 -16.49 -27.20
C TRP A 10 57.18 -15.46 -26.61
N LEU A 11 57.39 -14.32 -27.28
CA LEU A 11 58.04 -13.13 -26.75
C LEU A 11 57.00 -12.33 -25.94
N LEU A 12 57.06 -12.42 -24.61
CA LEU A 12 56.40 -11.50 -23.71
C LEU A 12 57.21 -10.20 -23.67
N LEU A 13 56.71 -9.17 -24.34
CA LEU A 13 57.26 -7.82 -24.29
C LEU A 13 56.74 -7.16 -23.02
N ALA A 14 57.52 -7.19 -21.94
CA ALA A 14 57.25 -6.44 -20.72
C ALA A 14 57.60 -4.97 -20.97
N CYS A 15 56.63 -4.14 -21.34
CA CYS A 15 56.75 -2.68 -21.28
C CYS A 15 56.71 -2.23 -19.80
N CYS A 16 57.88 -2.10 -19.18
CA CYS A 16 58.03 -1.31 -17.96
C CYS A 16 57.84 0.18 -18.33
N LEU A 17 56.63 0.66 -18.25
CA LEU A 17 56.37 2.08 -18.16
C LEU A 17 56.85 2.56 -16.77
N ALA A 18 58.03 3.16 -16.74
CA ALA A 18 58.47 3.95 -15.57
C ALA A 18 57.54 5.15 -15.44
N VAL A 19 56.50 5.02 -14.64
CA VAL A 19 55.68 6.17 -14.21
C VAL A 19 56.57 6.99 -13.27
N ALA A 20 57.18 8.07 -13.83
CA ALA A 20 57.81 9.07 -12.98
C ALA A 20 56.70 9.65 -12.06
N PRO A 21 56.97 9.80 -10.76
CA PRO A 21 56.00 10.46 -9.92
C PRO A 21 55.88 11.93 -10.37
N VAL A 22 54.69 12.30 -10.84
CA VAL A 22 54.36 13.71 -11.03
C VAL A 22 54.32 14.32 -9.65
N ALA A 23 55.40 15.03 -9.29
CA ALA A 23 55.41 15.80 -8.06
C ALA A 23 54.30 16.83 -8.12
N SER A 24 53.28 16.69 -7.25
CA SER A 24 52.20 17.64 -7.13
C SER A 24 52.81 19.00 -6.74
N ALA A 25 52.63 20.01 -7.54
CA ALA A 25 53.19 21.35 -7.34
C ALA A 25 52.62 22.05 -6.10
N THR A 26 51.66 21.45 -5.39
CA THR A 26 50.96 22.00 -4.21
C THR A 26 51.40 21.35 -2.90
N GLY A 27 52.19 20.27 -2.92
CA GLY A 27 52.58 19.53 -1.73
C GLY A 27 51.42 18.78 -1.01
N GLU A 28 50.23 18.76 -1.61
CA GLU A 28 49.06 18.06 -1.10
C GLU A 28 49.10 16.56 -1.46
N THR A 29 48.90 15.71 -0.47
CA THR A 29 48.72 14.28 -0.69
C THR A 29 47.31 14.05 -1.28
N PRO A 30 47.17 13.45 -2.51
CA PRO A 30 45.83 13.16 -3.03
C PRO A 30 45.04 12.26 -2.10
N THR A 31 43.84 12.70 -1.70
CA THR A 31 42.93 11.92 -0.88
C THR A 31 41.62 11.75 -1.59
N TRP A 32 41.06 10.53 -1.54
CA TRP A 32 39.72 10.29 -2.01
C TRP A 32 38.70 10.86 -1.02
N PRO A 33 37.60 11.47 -1.48
CA PRO A 33 36.49 11.85 -0.63
C PRO A 33 36.03 10.67 0.22
N GLN A 34 35.93 10.86 1.52
CA GLN A 34 35.41 9.82 2.40
C GLN A 34 33.88 9.82 2.33
N PRO A 35 33.22 8.65 2.19
CA PRO A 35 31.78 8.57 2.30
C PRO A 35 31.31 8.96 3.70
N PRO A 36 30.06 9.44 3.87
CA PRO A 36 29.50 9.68 5.19
C PRO A 36 29.60 8.41 6.07
N ALA A 37 29.95 8.59 7.33
CA ALA A 37 30.03 7.50 8.30
C ALA A 37 28.92 7.67 9.33
N ALA A 38 28.30 6.55 9.72
CA ALA A 38 27.32 6.55 10.79
C ALA A 38 28.01 6.81 12.16
N PRO A 39 27.24 7.29 13.17
CA PRO A 39 27.74 7.36 14.54
C PRO A 39 28.31 6.01 15.01
N ALA A 40 29.31 6.03 15.88
CA ALA A 40 29.84 4.80 16.46
C ALA A 40 28.70 4.00 17.13
N ASP A 41 28.73 2.69 16.97
CA ASP A 41 27.74 1.77 17.54
C ASP A 41 26.28 2.01 17.08
N ALA A 42 26.05 2.78 16.01
CA ALA A 42 24.73 2.96 15.45
C ALA A 42 24.09 1.60 15.09
N PRO A 43 22.82 1.35 15.51
CA PRO A 43 22.15 0.07 15.26
C PRO A 43 21.75 -0.09 13.81
N ASP A 44 21.55 -1.33 13.36
CA ASP A 44 20.65 -1.57 12.26
C ASP A 44 19.22 -1.24 12.69
N ILE A 45 18.40 -0.75 11.74
CA ILE A 45 17.02 -0.38 11.99
C ILE A 45 16.13 -1.19 11.04
N VAL A 46 15.20 -1.94 11.60
CA VAL A 46 14.14 -2.65 10.85
C VAL A 46 12.80 -2.06 11.24
N LEU A 47 12.21 -1.29 10.34
CA LEU A 47 10.88 -0.71 10.49
C LEU A 47 9.88 -1.59 9.74
N ILE A 48 8.89 -2.13 10.44
CA ILE A 48 7.84 -2.98 9.87
C ILE A 48 6.50 -2.28 10.07
N LEU A 49 5.71 -2.18 8.99
CA LEU A 49 4.39 -1.57 9.01
C LEU A 49 3.39 -2.46 8.27
N LEU A 50 2.45 -3.07 9.00
CA LEU A 50 1.33 -3.79 8.39
C LEU A 50 0.24 -2.81 7.93
N ASP A 51 -0.65 -3.29 7.09
CA ASP A 51 -1.69 -2.54 6.41
C ASP A 51 -3.08 -3.03 6.86
N ASP A 52 -3.99 -2.13 7.25
CA ASP A 52 -5.38 -2.45 7.64
C ASP A 52 -5.55 -3.47 8.76
N VAL A 53 -4.63 -3.52 9.72
CA VAL A 53 -4.72 -4.44 10.88
C VAL A 53 -5.29 -3.70 12.08
N GLY A 54 -6.47 -4.11 12.55
CA GLY A 54 -7.11 -3.53 13.74
C GLY A 54 -6.38 -3.86 15.04
N PHE A 55 -6.59 -3.01 16.07
CA PHE A 55 -5.95 -3.13 17.39
C PHE A 55 -6.09 -4.53 18.01
N GLY A 56 -7.26 -5.16 17.88
CA GLY A 56 -7.59 -6.47 18.42
C GLY A 56 -7.53 -7.60 17.39
N ALA A 57 -6.77 -7.48 16.29
CA ALA A 57 -6.70 -8.52 15.25
C ALA A 57 -5.66 -9.61 15.55
N ALA A 58 -4.44 -9.20 15.96
CA ALA A 58 -3.33 -10.10 16.26
C ALA A 58 -3.44 -10.75 17.67
N SER A 59 -3.00 -12.00 17.81
CA SER A 59 -3.02 -12.72 19.10
C SER A 59 -2.26 -11.98 20.20
N THR A 60 -1.19 -11.32 19.90
CA THR A 60 -0.36 -10.48 20.79
C THR A 60 -1.18 -9.41 21.52
N PHE A 61 -2.24 -8.92 20.89
CA PHE A 61 -3.17 -7.92 21.42
C PHE A 61 -4.61 -8.47 21.60
N GLY A 62 -4.73 -9.78 21.80
CA GLY A 62 -5.99 -10.46 22.16
C GLY A 62 -6.82 -10.92 20.96
N GLY A 63 -6.33 -10.76 19.75
CA GLY A 63 -7.04 -11.06 18.50
C GLY A 63 -7.20 -12.55 18.18
N PRO A 64 -7.99 -12.86 17.14
CA PRO A 64 -8.26 -14.23 16.72
C PRO A 64 -7.18 -14.79 15.75
N ALA A 65 -6.41 -13.94 15.10
CA ALA A 65 -5.34 -14.39 14.20
C ALA A 65 -4.10 -14.78 15.03
N GLU A 66 -3.58 -15.96 14.77
CA GLU A 66 -2.39 -16.46 15.45
C GLU A 66 -1.14 -15.80 14.86
N THR A 67 -0.41 -15.05 15.70
CA THR A 67 0.78 -14.28 15.32
C THR A 67 1.99 -14.63 16.22
N PRO A 68 2.46 -15.89 16.19
CA PRO A 68 3.51 -16.37 17.11
C PRO A 68 4.85 -15.66 16.96
N GLU A 69 5.18 -15.12 15.79
CA GLU A 69 6.43 -14.38 15.59
C GLU A 69 6.36 -13.00 16.22
N LEU A 70 5.22 -12.32 16.12
CA LEU A 70 4.95 -11.06 16.81
C LEU A 70 4.86 -11.30 18.34
N ASP A 71 4.24 -12.41 18.78
CA ASP A 71 4.19 -12.79 20.21
C ASP A 71 5.60 -12.91 20.78
N ARG A 72 6.51 -13.56 20.04
CA ARG A 72 7.92 -13.71 20.43
C ARG A 72 8.64 -12.37 20.48
N LEU A 73 8.50 -11.54 19.44
CA LEU A 73 9.10 -10.21 19.40
C LEU A 73 8.63 -9.35 20.58
N ALA A 74 7.33 -9.42 20.89
CA ALA A 74 6.72 -8.70 22.02
C ALA A 74 7.21 -9.20 23.38
N ALA A 75 7.46 -10.50 23.52
CA ALA A 75 8.02 -11.09 24.72
C ALA A 75 9.50 -10.71 24.94
N GLU A 76 10.25 -10.48 23.88
CA GLU A 76 11.65 -10.03 23.88
C GLU A 76 11.80 -8.50 23.92
N GLY A 77 10.73 -7.76 23.68
CA GLY A 77 10.70 -6.31 23.54
C GLY A 77 9.67 -5.61 24.40
N LEU A 78 9.16 -4.49 23.92
CA LEU A 78 8.17 -3.64 24.56
C LEU A 78 6.89 -3.58 23.73
N ARG A 79 5.72 -3.61 24.38
CA ARG A 79 4.43 -3.40 23.77
C ARG A 79 3.90 -2.00 24.11
N TYR A 80 3.37 -1.30 23.10
CA TYR A 80 2.73 -0.01 23.27
C TYR A 80 1.24 -0.15 22.93
N ASN A 81 0.37 0.25 23.85
CA ASN A 81 -1.09 0.14 23.70
C ASN A 81 -1.79 1.50 23.46
N ARG A 82 -1.01 2.59 23.42
CA ARG A 82 -1.49 3.96 23.14
C ARG A 82 -0.65 4.63 22.05
N PHE A 83 -0.24 3.85 21.06
CA PHE A 83 0.36 4.38 19.83
C PHE A 83 -0.75 4.73 18.85
N HIS A 84 -0.67 5.91 18.24
CA HIS A 84 -1.70 6.43 17.34
C HIS A 84 -1.13 6.68 15.96
N THR A 85 -1.93 6.35 14.95
CA THR A 85 -1.64 6.58 13.52
C THR A 85 -2.61 7.61 12.95
N VAL A 86 -2.53 7.89 11.66
CA VAL A 86 -3.60 8.53 10.91
C VAL A 86 -4.63 7.47 10.52
N ALA A 87 -5.87 7.85 10.25
CA ALA A 87 -6.94 6.89 9.99
C ALA A 87 -6.94 6.32 8.56
N ILE A 88 -5.88 6.54 7.80
CA ILE A 88 -5.67 6.03 6.42
C ILE A 88 -4.17 5.84 6.14
N CYS A 89 -3.85 4.85 5.28
CA CYS A 89 -2.51 4.34 5.01
C CYS A 89 -1.51 5.38 4.46
N SER A 90 -1.73 6.05 3.30
CA SER A 90 -0.69 6.94 2.75
C SER A 90 -0.40 8.17 3.63
N PRO A 91 -1.37 8.81 4.31
CA PRO A 91 -1.11 9.81 5.35
C PRO A 91 -0.27 9.30 6.52
N THR A 92 -0.54 8.09 7.00
CA THR A 92 0.26 7.45 8.06
C THR A 92 1.70 7.22 7.60
N ARG A 93 1.90 6.71 6.38
CA ARG A 93 3.23 6.45 5.80
C ARG A 93 4.02 7.75 5.62
N ALA A 94 3.37 8.82 5.13
CA ALA A 94 3.98 10.14 5.03
C ALA A 94 4.41 10.69 6.41
N SER A 95 3.55 10.61 7.42
CA SER A 95 3.88 11.02 8.80
C SER A 95 4.99 10.19 9.41
N LEU A 96 4.96 8.86 9.23
CA LEU A 96 5.95 7.91 9.73
C LEU A 96 7.35 8.20 9.18
N LEU A 97 7.43 8.52 7.90
CA LEU A 97 8.72 8.70 7.23
C LEU A 97 9.28 10.12 7.34
N THR A 98 8.46 11.11 7.75
CA THR A 98 8.91 12.52 7.85
C THR A 98 8.99 13.05 9.27
N GLY A 99 8.24 12.49 10.22
CA GLY A 99 8.08 13.06 11.56
C GLY A 99 7.18 14.31 11.58
N HIS A 100 6.36 14.50 10.55
CA HIS A 100 5.41 15.61 10.44
C HIS A 100 3.96 15.14 10.43
N ASN A 101 3.04 16.04 10.76
CA ASN A 101 1.62 15.82 10.56
C ASN A 101 1.31 15.67 9.07
N PRO A 102 0.35 14.81 8.67
CA PRO A 102 0.16 14.41 7.27
C PRO A 102 -0.15 15.58 6.33
N HIS A 103 -0.98 16.53 6.75
CA HIS A 103 -1.33 17.70 5.94
C HIS A 103 -0.12 18.63 5.66
N ARG A 104 0.88 18.66 6.55
CA ARG A 104 2.10 19.44 6.32
C ARG A 104 3.01 18.83 5.26
N VAL A 105 2.84 17.53 5.02
CA VAL A 105 3.55 16.79 3.97
C VAL A 105 2.80 16.82 2.64
N GLY A 106 1.51 17.24 2.65
CA GLY A 106 0.62 17.22 1.49
C GLY A 106 -0.30 15.98 1.45
N PHE A 107 -0.31 15.15 2.48
CA PHE A 107 -1.05 13.88 2.55
C PHE A 107 -2.18 13.93 3.58
N GLY A 108 -3.02 14.96 3.55
CA GLY A 108 -4.27 14.99 4.33
C GLY A 108 -5.34 14.01 3.85
N ILE A 109 -5.10 13.36 2.71
CA ILE A 109 -5.97 12.34 2.11
C ILE A 109 -5.12 11.23 1.46
N ALA A 110 -5.73 10.09 1.14
CA ALA A 110 -5.07 9.00 0.44
C ALA A 110 -4.57 9.42 -0.95
N SER A 111 -3.39 8.90 -1.35
CA SER A 111 -2.91 8.99 -2.72
C SER A 111 -3.89 8.26 -3.67
N GLY A 112 -4.21 8.89 -4.79
CA GLY A 112 -5.24 8.45 -5.74
C GLY A 112 -6.53 9.28 -5.70
N VAL A 113 -6.75 10.05 -4.61
CA VAL A 113 -7.90 10.96 -4.44
C VAL A 113 -7.48 12.37 -4.01
N GLU A 114 -6.32 12.80 -4.48
CA GLU A 114 -5.72 14.09 -4.17
C GLU A 114 -6.64 15.25 -4.55
N ARG A 115 -6.47 16.37 -3.82
CA ARG A 115 -7.19 17.63 -4.04
C ARG A 115 -6.18 18.75 -4.26
N GLY A 116 -6.54 19.80 -5.00
CA GLY A 116 -5.66 20.93 -5.35
C GLY A 116 -5.22 21.84 -4.19
N TYR A 117 -5.42 21.45 -2.93
CA TYR A 117 -5.00 22.19 -1.74
C TYR A 117 -3.66 21.69 -1.21
N ALA A 118 -2.81 22.57 -0.71
CA ALA A 118 -1.46 22.22 -0.26
C ALA A 118 -1.41 21.07 0.76
N GLY A 119 -2.37 20.99 1.68
CA GLY A 119 -2.47 19.91 2.65
C GLY A 119 -2.96 18.58 2.09
N TYR A 120 -3.41 18.51 0.82
CA TYR A 120 -4.13 17.36 0.24
C TYR A 120 -3.67 16.99 -1.18
N ASN A 121 -2.58 17.59 -1.66
CA ASN A 121 -2.17 17.45 -3.07
C ASN A 121 -1.37 16.18 -3.39
N GLY A 122 -1.04 15.36 -2.39
CA GLY A 122 -0.27 14.13 -2.58
C GLY A 122 1.19 14.34 -3.04
N LEU A 123 1.66 15.59 -3.02
CA LEU A 123 3.02 15.94 -3.40
C LEU A 123 3.86 16.10 -2.14
N TRP A 124 4.86 15.27 -2.00
CA TRP A 124 5.77 15.28 -0.84
C TRP A 124 6.52 16.63 -0.76
N ALA A 125 6.24 17.39 0.30
CA ALA A 125 6.82 18.72 0.44
C ALA A 125 8.34 18.66 0.64
N ARG A 126 9.13 19.33 -0.19
CA ARG A 126 10.60 19.29 -0.16
C ARG A 126 11.23 19.74 1.16
N ASN A 127 10.50 20.49 1.98
CA ASN A 127 10.92 20.95 3.30
C ASN A 127 10.54 19.99 4.43
N THR A 128 10.13 18.76 4.11
CA THR A 128 9.84 17.67 5.04
C THR A 128 10.62 16.41 4.61
N ALA A 129 11.96 16.48 4.72
CA ALA A 129 12.82 15.39 4.30
C ALA A 129 12.46 14.07 4.98
N SER A 130 12.56 12.98 4.23
CA SER A 130 12.32 11.66 4.78
C SER A 130 13.44 11.23 5.75
N VAL A 131 13.10 10.36 6.69
CA VAL A 131 14.08 9.71 7.56
C VAL A 131 15.14 8.94 6.76
N ALA A 132 14.78 8.37 5.60
CA ALA A 132 15.74 7.67 4.73
C ALA A 132 16.77 8.62 4.11
N GLN A 133 16.38 9.83 3.67
CA GLN A 133 17.33 10.86 3.20
C GLN A 133 18.33 11.23 4.30
N VAL A 134 17.84 11.43 5.51
CA VAL A 134 18.67 11.82 6.65
C VAL A 134 19.60 10.68 7.05
N LEU A 135 19.10 9.46 7.21
CA LEU A 135 19.92 8.30 7.57
C LEU A 135 20.98 8.00 6.49
N ARG A 136 20.63 8.09 5.21
CA ARG A 136 21.57 7.93 4.10
C ARG A 136 22.70 8.97 4.17
N SER A 137 22.38 10.24 4.47
CA SER A 137 23.38 11.29 4.62
C SER A 137 24.31 11.07 5.84
N HIS A 138 23.86 10.24 6.80
CA HIS A 138 24.65 9.79 7.96
C HIS A 138 25.21 8.37 7.79
N GLY A 139 25.41 7.91 6.54
CA GLY A 139 26.15 6.70 6.25
C GLY A 139 25.37 5.38 6.29
N TYR A 140 24.05 5.40 6.53
CA TYR A 140 23.22 4.19 6.48
C TYR A 140 23.05 3.67 5.05
N GLY A 141 22.96 2.35 4.89
CA GLY A 141 22.32 1.72 3.74
C GLY A 141 20.82 1.74 3.91
N THR A 142 20.05 2.12 2.88
CA THR A 142 18.62 2.33 3.02
C THR A 142 17.83 1.53 2.00
N ALA A 143 16.79 0.81 2.42
CA ALA A 143 15.92 0.07 1.51
C ALA A 143 14.47 0.05 1.97
N VAL A 144 13.55 -0.04 1.01
CA VAL A 144 12.12 -0.27 1.27
C VAL A 144 11.62 -1.43 0.42
N PHE A 145 10.82 -2.31 1.06
CA PHE A 145 10.24 -3.50 0.46
C PHE A 145 8.72 -3.54 0.68
N GLY A 146 7.96 -3.65 -0.42
CA GLY A 146 6.51 -3.75 -0.40
C GLY A 146 5.77 -2.49 -0.81
N LYS A 147 4.72 -2.10 -0.08
CA LYS A 147 3.83 -0.98 -0.39
C LYS A 147 4.50 0.37 -0.17
N TRP A 148 4.45 1.23 -1.19
CA TRP A 148 4.90 2.61 -1.09
C TRP A 148 3.77 3.60 -0.78
N HIS A 149 2.84 3.75 -1.69
CA HIS A 149 1.60 4.56 -1.59
C HIS A 149 1.79 6.06 -1.32
N ASN A 150 2.95 6.65 -1.65
CA ASN A 150 3.23 8.08 -1.48
C ASN A 150 3.77 8.75 -2.76
N THR A 151 3.42 8.22 -3.93
CA THR A 151 3.66 8.82 -5.24
C THR A 151 2.32 9.00 -5.95
N PRO A 152 1.99 10.21 -6.45
CA PRO A 152 0.71 10.43 -7.13
C PRO A 152 0.63 9.64 -8.45
N GLY A 153 -0.60 9.24 -8.81
CA GLY A 153 -0.85 8.36 -9.97
C GLY A 153 -0.29 8.87 -11.29
N TRP A 154 -0.29 10.18 -11.52
CA TRP A 154 0.24 10.80 -12.75
C TRP A 154 1.77 10.80 -12.85
N GLU A 155 2.50 10.43 -11.79
CA GLU A 155 3.96 10.27 -11.78
C GLU A 155 4.41 8.80 -11.94
N LEU A 156 3.48 7.85 -12.04
CA LEU A 156 3.79 6.41 -12.09
C LEU A 156 4.20 5.90 -13.48
N SER A 157 4.38 6.79 -14.45
CA SER A 157 4.84 6.40 -15.79
C SER A 157 6.37 6.25 -15.85
N PRO A 158 6.91 5.50 -16.82
CA PRO A 158 8.36 5.45 -17.06
C PRO A 158 8.98 6.77 -17.51
N ALA A 159 8.16 7.80 -17.79
CA ALA A 159 8.62 9.15 -18.08
C ALA A 159 8.78 10.03 -16.82
N GLY A 160 8.37 9.54 -15.65
CA GLY A 160 8.35 10.31 -14.40
C GLY A 160 7.28 11.43 -14.39
N PRO A 161 7.50 12.50 -13.60
CA PRO A 161 8.72 12.78 -12.82
C PRO A 161 8.98 11.77 -11.70
N PHE A 162 10.25 11.66 -11.27
CA PHE A 162 10.65 10.69 -10.24
C PHE A 162 10.91 11.33 -8.87
N ASP A 163 10.57 12.61 -8.72
CA ASP A 163 10.88 13.40 -7.50
C ASP A 163 10.24 12.82 -6.22
N HIS A 164 9.09 12.18 -6.34
CA HIS A 164 8.34 11.59 -5.22
C HIS A 164 8.43 10.05 -5.16
N TRP A 165 9.38 9.46 -5.90
CA TRP A 165 9.63 8.03 -5.85
C TRP A 165 10.54 7.65 -4.67
N PRO A 166 10.47 6.40 -4.17
CA PRO A 166 11.26 5.96 -3.02
C PRO A 166 12.75 6.28 -3.16
N THR A 167 13.31 6.08 -4.34
CA THR A 167 14.75 6.29 -4.60
C THR A 167 15.17 7.75 -4.48
N THR A 168 14.35 8.70 -4.88
CA THR A 168 14.61 10.12 -4.72
C THR A 168 14.37 10.57 -3.28
N LEU A 169 13.45 9.92 -2.58
CA LEU A 169 13.16 10.17 -1.18
C LEU A 169 14.10 9.42 -0.21
N GLY A 170 15.27 8.98 -0.70
CA GLY A 170 16.39 8.58 0.14
C GLY A 170 16.62 7.09 0.31
N PHE A 171 15.83 6.23 -0.35
CA PHE A 171 16.08 4.80 -0.35
C PHE A 171 17.04 4.40 -1.47
N ASP A 172 18.16 3.77 -1.13
CA ASP A 172 19.13 3.24 -2.10
C ASP A 172 18.52 2.09 -2.92
N HIS A 173 17.52 1.40 -2.37
CA HIS A 173 16.85 0.28 -3.00
C HIS A 173 15.35 0.29 -2.69
N PHE A 174 14.55 -0.02 -3.71
CA PHE A 174 13.10 -0.25 -3.63
C PHE A 174 12.73 -1.52 -4.38
N TYR A 175 11.93 -2.37 -3.75
CA TYR A 175 11.26 -3.49 -4.41
C TYR A 175 9.85 -3.64 -3.86
N GLY A 176 8.83 -3.53 -4.74
CA GLY A 176 7.44 -3.62 -4.30
C GLY A 176 6.47 -2.97 -5.28
N PHE A 177 5.39 -2.39 -4.76
CA PHE A 177 4.35 -1.76 -5.56
C PHE A 177 4.06 -0.33 -5.12
N MET A 178 3.55 0.48 -6.07
CA MET A 178 3.44 1.93 -5.88
C MET A 178 2.07 2.38 -5.35
N GLY A 179 1.01 1.63 -5.63
CA GLY A 179 -0.37 1.99 -5.30
C GLY A 179 -0.81 1.69 -3.86
N GLY A 180 -2.10 1.95 -3.57
CA GLY A 180 -2.72 1.69 -2.27
C GLY A 180 -2.91 0.21 -1.94
N GLY A 181 -3.07 -0.62 -2.96
CA GLY A 181 -3.20 -2.07 -2.86
C GLY A 181 -2.65 -2.75 -4.12
N THR A 182 -2.53 -4.05 -4.07
CA THR A 182 -2.18 -4.91 -5.20
C THR A 182 -2.60 -6.35 -4.93
N THR A 183 -2.81 -7.14 -5.98
CA THR A 183 -3.00 -8.59 -5.82
C THR A 183 -1.74 -9.24 -5.24
N GLN A 184 -1.90 -10.19 -4.32
CA GLN A 184 -0.76 -10.92 -3.75
C GLN A 184 -0.25 -12.03 -4.68
N TRP A 185 -1.05 -12.40 -5.70
CA TRP A 185 -0.75 -13.50 -6.60
C TRP A 185 -0.13 -13.07 -7.92
N GLU A 186 -0.55 -11.94 -8.47
CA GLU A 186 -0.16 -11.45 -9.79
C GLU A 186 0.08 -9.92 -9.74
N PRO A 187 1.02 -9.43 -8.88
CA PRO A 187 1.20 -7.99 -8.67
C PRO A 187 1.90 -7.29 -9.83
N VAL A 188 1.67 -5.99 -9.95
CA VAL A 188 2.50 -5.09 -10.76
C VAL A 188 3.62 -4.56 -9.89
N LEU A 189 4.85 -4.98 -10.15
CA LEU A 189 6.02 -4.73 -9.32
C LEU A 189 7.01 -3.75 -9.94
N PHE A 190 7.75 -3.10 -9.05
CA PHE A 190 8.85 -2.22 -9.40
C PHE A 190 10.13 -2.62 -8.66
N ARG A 191 11.24 -2.54 -9.36
CA ARG A 191 12.58 -2.49 -8.77
C ARG A 191 13.16 -1.12 -9.04
N ASN A 192 13.32 -0.31 -7.99
CA ASN A 192 13.62 1.11 -8.09
C ASN A 192 12.56 1.84 -8.93
N THR A 193 12.91 2.32 -10.12
CA THR A 193 11.98 3.01 -11.04
C THR A 193 11.55 2.16 -12.23
N THR A 194 11.94 0.88 -12.26
CA THR A 194 11.68 -0.03 -13.39
C THR A 194 10.61 -1.05 -13.03
N LEU A 195 9.58 -1.16 -13.87
CA LEU A 195 8.58 -2.22 -13.76
C LEU A 195 9.23 -3.57 -14.02
N VAL A 196 8.96 -4.55 -13.16
CA VAL A 196 9.49 -5.93 -13.25
C VAL A 196 8.38 -6.94 -13.10
N ASP A 197 8.58 -8.12 -13.69
CA ASP A 197 7.67 -9.25 -13.51
C ASP A 197 7.95 -9.96 -12.18
N ALA A 198 6.93 -10.58 -11.61
CA ALA A 198 7.09 -11.48 -10.47
C ALA A 198 7.99 -12.68 -10.85
N PRO A 199 8.85 -13.17 -9.93
CA PRO A 199 9.83 -14.22 -10.24
C PRO A 199 9.18 -15.60 -10.51
N ALA A 200 7.91 -15.78 -10.15
CA ALA A 200 7.17 -17.02 -10.34
C ALA A 200 5.68 -16.74 -10.54
N THR A 201 4.92 -17.73 -10.97
CA THR A 201 3.47 -17.65 -11.12
C THR A 201 2.75 -18.18 -9.87
N PRO A 202 1.44 -17.90 -9.67
CA PRO A 202 0.66 -18.50 -8.57
C PRO A 202 0.70 -20.05 -8.60
N ALA A 203 0.67 -20.67 -9.78
CA ALA A 203 0.77 -22.11 -9.94
C ALA A 203 2.13 -22.69 -9.51
N GLN A 204 3.17 -21.86 -9.49
CA GLN A 204 4.50 -22.20 -8.99
C GLN A 204 4.68 -21.86 -7.50
N GLY A 205 3.60 -21.44 -6.83
CA GLY A 205 3.59 -21.09 -5.41
C GLY A 205 3.99 -19.64 -5.09
N TYR A 206 3.96 -18.72 -6.07
CA TYR A 206 4.25 -17.32 -5.82
C TYR A 206 3.23 -16.69 -4.87
N HIS A 207 3.74 -15.87 -3.95
CA HIS A 207 2.95 -14.96 -3.11
C HIS A 207 3.78 -13.73 -2.77
N LEU A 208 3.21 -12.53 -2.96
CA LEU A 208 3.93 -11.26 -2.82
C LEU A 208 4.59 -11.08 -1.45
N THR A 209 3.88 -11.42 -0.36
CA THR A 209 4.46 -11.25 0.98
C THR A 209 5.73 -12.09 1.17
N SER A 210 5.77 -13.31 0.63
CA SER A 210 6.97 -14.17 0.67
C SER A 210 8.10 -13.57 -0.17
N ASP A 211 7.79 -13.10 -1.37
CA ASP A 211 8.74 -12.52 -2.32
C ASP A 211 9.43 -11.26 -1.75
N ILE A 212 8.67 -10.30 -1.22
CA ILE A 212 9.26 -9.08 -0.63
C ILE A 212 10.12 -9.38 0.61
N VAL A 213 9.79 -10.42 1.37
CA VAL A 213 10.61 -10.87 2.51
C VAL A 213 11.90 -11.52 2.02
N ASP A 214 11.85 -12.35 0.97
CA ASP A 214 13.04 -12.95 0.36
C ASP A 214 13.99 -11.87 -0.18
N GLU A 215 13.48 -10.88 -0.88
CA GLU A 215 14.24 -9.72 -1.38
C GLU A 215 14.85 -8.91 -0.24
N ALA A 216 14.10 -8.67 0.84
CA ALA A 216 14.59 -7.94 2.02
C ALA A 216 15.74 -8.70 2.71
N ILE A 217 15.60 -10.00 2.91
CA ILE A 217 16.65 -10.86 3.50
C ILE A 217 17.88 -10.87 2.59
N GLY A 218 17.69 -11.04 1.28
CA GLY A 218 18.77 -11.05 0.29
C GLY A 218 19.56 -9.74 0.29
N TRP A 219 18.85 -8.59 0.30
CA TRP A 219 19.46 -7.27 0.36
C TRP A 219 20.25 -7.06 1.66
N MET A 220 19.65 -7.38 2.81
CA MET A 220 20.31 -7.25 4.13
C MET A 220 21.60 -8.08 4.19
N ASN A 221 21.55 -9.34 3.76
CA ASN A 221 22.73 -10.22 3.74
C ASN A 221 23.84 -9.66 2.83
N ALA A 222 23.47 -9.10 1.67
CA ALA A 222 24.44 -8.48 0.78
C ALA A 222 25.09 -7.23 1.40
N GLN A 223 24.31 -6.38 2.13
CA GLN A 223 24.87 -5.23 2.84
C GLN A 223 25.89 -5.67 3.89
N HIS A 224 25.52 -6.61 4.74
CA HIS A 224 26.40 -7.12 5.80
C HIS A 224 27.66 -7.80 5.27
N ALA A 225 27.55 -8.52 4.13
CA ALA A 225 28.70 -9.17 3.51
C ALA A 225 29.68 -8.18 2.87
N LEU A 226 29.19 -7.10 2.24
CA LEU A 226 29.99 -6.18 1.47
C LEU A 226 30.46 -4.96 2.30
N LYS A 227 29.69 -4.57 3.30
CA LYS A 227 29.92 -3.40 4.17
C LYS A 227 29.54 -3.72 5.62
N PRO A 228 30.24 -4.62 6.31
CA PRO A 228 29.85 -5.12 7.63
C PRO A 228 29.75 -4.03 8.70
N ASP A 229 30.51 -2.94 8.56
CA ASP A 229 30.52 -1.82 9.50
C ASP A 229 29.46 -0.75 9.21
N ARG A 230 28.76 -0.87 8.05
CA ARG A 230 27.71 0.07 7.65
C ARG A 230 26.38 -0.36 8.22
N PRO A 231 25.75 0.45 9.09
CA PRO A 231 24.39 0.13 9.54
C PRO A 231 23.38 0.26 8.42
N THR A 232 22.27 -0.44 8.56
CA THR A 232 21.18 -0.47 7.56
C THR A 232 19.87 0.07 8.14
N PHE A 233 19.07 0.73 7.29
CA PHE A 233 17.69 1.06 7.52
C PHE A 233 16.83 0.30 6.50
N LEU A 234 16.12 -0.71 6.98
CA LEU A 234 15.23 -1.54 6.19
C LEU A 234 13.78 -1.20 6.59
N TYR A 235 12.97 -0.73 5.64
CA TYR A 235 11.54 -0.53 5.81
C TYR A 235 10.80 -1.66 5.09
N LEU A 236 10.18 -2.58 5.85
CA LEU A 236 9.31 -3.64 5.34
C LEU A 236 7.85 -3.20 5.50
N ALA A 237 7.14 -3.06 4.38
CA ALA A 237 5.75 -2.63 4.32
C ALA A 237 4.93 -3.63 3.50
N PRO A 238 4.56 -4.81 4.04
CA PRO A 238 3.69 -5.74 3.34
C PRO A 238 2.37 -5.07 2.96
N GLY A 239 1.78 -5.45 1.82
CA GLY A 239 0.42 -5.04 1.48
C GLY A 239 -0.65 -5.74 2.32
N ALA A 240 -0.27 -6.67 3.17
CA ALA A 240 -1.14 -7.40 4.07
C ALA A 240 -1.45 -6.57 5.35
N THR A 241 -2.69 -6.52 5.79
CA THR A 241 -3.86 -7.30 5.34
C THR A 241 -4.86 -6.48 4.50
N HIS A 242 -4.39 -5.45 3.77
CA HIS A 242 -5.25 -4.70 2.85
C HIS A 242 -5.82 -5.64 1.77
N ALA A 243 -7.05 -5.38 1.34
CA ALA A 243 -7.66 -6.09 0.21
C ALA A 243 -6.82 -5.91 -1.09
N PRO A 244 -6.83 -6.89 -2.00
CA PRO A 244 -7.56 -8.17 -1.92
C PRO A 244 -7.00 -9.09 -0.84
N LEU A 245 -7.91 -9.74 -0.11
CA LEU A 245 -7.52 -10.70 0.92
C LEU A 245 -7.08 -12.01 0.27
N HIS A 246 -5.84 -12.04 -0.18
CA HIS A 246 -5.25 -13.16 -0.91
C HIS A 246 -4.29 -13.94 -0.02
N VAL A 247 -4.52 -15.26 0.11
CA VAL A 247 -3.71 -16.13 0.96
C VAL A 247 -3.82 -17.59 0.50
N PRO A 248 -2.76 -18.41 0.61
CA PRO A 248 -2.83 -19.83 0.25
C PRO A 248 -3.89 -20.58 1.07
N GLU A 249 -4.70 -21.43 0.40
CA GLU A 249 -5.79 -22.19 1.00
C GLU A 249 -5.35 -23.01 2.23
N ALA A 250 -4.12 -23.52 2.23
CA ALA A 250 -3.57 -24.25 3.37
C ALA A 250 -3.55 -23.43 4.67
N TRP A 251 -3.49 -22.11 4.57
CA TRP A 251 -3.60 -21.20 5.73
C TRP A 251 -5.05 -20.98 6.11
N VAL A 252 -5.95 -20.79 5.15
CA VAL A 252 -7.38 -20.61 5.39
C VAL A 252 -7.99 -21.84 6.08
N ALA A 253 -7.56 -23.03 5.68
CA ALA A 253 -7.99 -24.30 6.28
C ALA A 253 -7.78 -24.39 7.80
N LYS A 254 -6.76 -23.70 8.35
CA LYS A 254 -6.48 -23.62 9.79
C LYS A 254 -7.56 -22.85 10.58
N TYR A 255 -8.32 -22.01 9.89
CA TYR A 255 -9.33 -21.13 10.50
C TYR A 255 -10.76 -21.59 10.23
N ARG A 256 -10.98 -22.69 9.52
CA ARG A 256 -12.30 -23.19 9.15
C ARG A 256 -13.18 -23.40 10.38
N GLY A 257 -14.39 -22.77 10.38
CA GLY A 257 -15.36 -22.82 11.46
C GLY A 257 -15.02 -22.01 12.72
N ARG A 258 -13.93 -21.24 12.72
CA ARG A 258 -13.49 -20.48 13.90
C ARG A 258 -14.25 -19.15 14.09
N PHE A 259 -15.15 -18.79 13.17
CA PHE A 259 -15.88 -17.53 13.20
C PHE A 259 -17.40 -17.69 13.14
N ASP A 260 -17.90 -18.91 13.30
CA ASP A 260 -19.34 -19.22 13.27
C ASP A 260 -20.12 -18.53 14.39
N GLN A 261 -19.46 -18.17 15.52
CA GLN A 261 -20.05 -17.41 16.63
C GLN A 261 -20.35 -15.95 16.29
N GLY A 262 -19.80 -15.43 15.19
CA GLY A 262 -20.00 -14.08 14.70
C GLY A 262 -19.24 -12.99 15.43
N TRP A 263 -19.37 -11.78 14.90
CA TRP A 263 -18.60 -10.61 15.35
C TRP A 263 -18.96 -10.08 16.73
N ASP A 264 -20.23 -10.16 17.15
CA ASP A 264 -20.66 -9.69 18.48
C ASP A 264 -19.94 -10.49 19.58
N VAL A 265 -20.01 -11.82 19.51
CA VAL A 265 -19.33 -12.72 20.45
C VAL A 265 -17.80 -12.65 20.33
N LEU A 266 -17.28 -12.56 19.11
CA LEU A 266 -15.84 -12.43 18.89
C LEU A 266 -15.29 -11.20 19.60
N ARG A 267 -15.98 -10.08 19.52
CA ARG A 267 -15.57 -8.81 20.13
C ARG A 267 -15.48 -8.92 21.67
N GLU A 268 -16.45 -9.59 22.31
CA GLU A 268 -16.40 -9.90 23.75
C GLU A 268 -15.21 -10.79 24.10
N GLN A 269 -14.95 -11.81 23.27
CA GLN A 269 -13.80 -12.72 23.45
C GLN A 269 -12.47 -11.99 23.33
N ILE A 270 -12.35 -11.05 22.36
CA ILE A 270 -11.16 -10.22 22.19
C ILE A 270 -10.92 -9.40 23.45
N LEU A 271 -11.91 -8.63 23.94
CA LEU A 271 -11.73 -7.84 25.15
C LEU A 271 -11.35 -8.70 26.37
N ALA A 272 -11.98 -9.86 26.53
CA ALA A 272 -11.63 -10.77 27.60
C ALA A 272 -10.18 -11.27 27.53
N ARG A 273 -9.66 -11.52 26.32
CA ARG A 273 -8.25 -11.87 26.11
C ARG A 273 -7.32 -10.67 26.35
N GLN A 274 -7.67 -9.48 25.87
CA GLN A 274 -6.92 -8.23 26.08
C GLN A 274 -6.72 -7.95 27.58
N LYS A 275 -7.76 -8.10 28.38
CA LYS A 275 -7.69 -7.95 29.86
C LYS A 275 -6.77 -8.99 30.48
N ARG A 276 -6.84 -10.26 30.06
CA ARG A 276 -5.92 -11.31 30.57
C ARG A 276 -4.47 -11.08 30.19
N LEU A 277 -4.20 -10.54 28.99
CA LEU A 277 -2.84 -10.20 28.52
C LEU A 277 -2.33 -8.89 29.13
N GLY A 278 -3.19 -8.14 29.83
CA GLY A 278 -2.85 -6.84 30.40
C GLY A 278 -2.58 -5.76 29.35
N VAL A 279 -2.99 -5.95 28.10
CA VAL A 279 -2.78 -4.96 27.02
C VAL A 279 -3.82 -3.83 27.04
N VAL A 280 -4.89 -4.01 27.79
CA VAL A 280 -5.86 -2.96 28.13
C VAL A 280 -6.06 -2.92 29.65
N PRO A 281 -6.45 -1.78 30.25
CA PRO A 281 -6.82 -1.69 31.65
C PRO A 281 -7.92 -2.69 32.00
N PRO A 282 -7.95 -3.24 33.24
CA PRO A 282 -8.93 -4.26 33.64
C PRO A 282 -10.37 -3.75 33.66
N ASP A 283 -10.57 -2.46 33.84
CA ASP A 283 -11.86 -1.76 33.86
C ASP A 283 -12.32 -1.28 32.46
N THR A 284 -11.54 -1.52 31.41
CA THR A 284 -11.92 -1.15 30.03
C THR A 284 -13.28 -1.71 29.67
N GLU A 285 -14.16 -0.86 29.19
CA GLU A 285 -15.49 -1.24 28.71
C GLU A 285 -15.50 -1.48 27.20
N LEU A 286 -16.34 -2.41 26.77
CA LEU A 286 -16.57 -2.67 25.35
C LEU A 286 -17.57 -1.66 24.81
N THR A 287 -17.18 -0.93 23.77
CA THR A 287 -18.06 0.03 23.12
C THR A 287 -19.20 -0.66 22.36
N PRO A 288 -20.41 -0.05 22.30
CA PRO A 288 -21.57 -0.66 21.64
C PRO A 288 -21.38 -0.79 20.14
N ARG A 289 -22.17 -1.67 19.52
CA ARG A 289 -22.21 -1.80 18.05
C ARG A 289 -22.75 -0.51 17.43
N PRO A 290 -22.06 0.07 16.44
CA PRO A 290 -22.53 1.24 15.72
C PRO A 290 -23.87 1.02 15.03
N GLU A 291 -24.70 2.05 15.00
CA GLU A 291 -25.92 2.05 14.19
C GLU A 291 -25.56 1.80 12.71
N GLY A 292 -26.31 0.93 12.06
CA GLY A 292 -26.11 0.54 10.67
C GLY A 292 -25.32 -0.75 10.47
N LEU A 293 -24.60 -1.26 11.47
CA LEU A 293 -24.05 -2.61 11.43
C LEU A 293 -25.10 -3.64 11.91
N PRO A 294 -25.37 -4.74 11.17
CA PRO A 294 -26.33 -5.74 11.57
C PRO A 294 -25.84 -6.54 12.80
N ALA A 295 -26.76 -7.02 13.62
CA ALA A 295 -26.45 -8.04 14.60
C ALA A 295 -26.20 -9.37 13.90
N TRP A 296 -25.22 -10.16 14.36
CA TRP A 296 -24.95 -11.47 13.78
C TRP A 296 -26.18 -12.39 13.74
N ASP A 297 -26.94 -12.39 14.83
CA ASP A 297 -28.13 -13.23 14.96
C ASP A 297 -29.30 -12.81 14.06
N SER A 298 -29.28 -11.60 13.52
CA SER A 298 -30.29 -11.14 12.55
C SER A 298 -30.07 -11.68 11.13
N LEU A 299 -28.92 -12.30 10.86
CA LEU A 299 -28.54 -12.79 9.54
C LEU A 299 -29.08 -14.19 9.25
N SER A 300 -29.36 -14.49 7.99
CA SER A 300 -29.67 -15.85 7.54
C SER A 300 -28.47 -16.80 7.70
N ALA A 301 -28.71 -18.10 7.69
CA ALA A 301 -27.65 -19.11 7.78
C ALA A 301 -26.64 -18.97 6.61
N ASP A 302 -27.14 -18.68 5.42
CA ASP A 302 -26.32 -18.50 4.22
C ASP A 302 -25.45 -17.25 4.28
N GLN A 303 -25.99 -16.12 4.77
CA GLN A 303 -25.19 -14.92 5.03
C GLN A 303 -24.10 -15.20 6.05
N ARG A 304 -24.44 -15.81 7.19
CA ARG A 304 -23.45 -16.16 8.23
C ARG A 304 -22.34 -17.04 7.68
N ARG A 305 -22.67 -18.03 6.85
CA ARG A 305 -21.68 -18.92 6.22
C ARG A 305 -20.70 -18.13 5.32
N LEU A 306 -21.20 -17.24 4.47
CA LEU A 306 -20.34 -16.40 3.60
C LEU A 306 -19.46 -15.48 4.43
N LEU A 307 -20.05 -14.79 5.40
CA LEU A 307 -19.36 -13.79 6.22
C LEU A 307 -18.32 -14.42 7.14
N ALA A 308 -18.60 -15.61 7.72
CA ALA A 308 -17.60 -16.35 8.49
C ALA A 308 -16.40 -16.74 7.63
N ARG A 309 -16.63 -17.20 6.37
CA ARG A 309 -15.55 -17.54 5.43
C ARG A 309 -14.68 -16.35 5.10
N GLN A 310 -15.24 -15.15 4.91
CA GLN A 310 -14.46 -13.93 4.69
C GLN A 310 -13.49 -13.66 5.84
N MET A 311 -13.94 -13.85 7.09
CA MET A 311 -13.09 -13.64 8.26
C MET A 311 -12.03 -14.74 8.42
N GLU A 312 -12.33 -15.98 8.02
CA GLU A 312 -11.34 -17.07 7.95
C GLU A 312 -10.18 -16.69 7.03
N VAL A 313 -10.48 -16.13 5.86
CA VAL A 313 -9.48 -15.66 4.88
C VAL A 313 -8.64 -14.53 5.46
N TYR A 314 -9.26 -13.54 6.10
CA TYR A 314 -8.54 -12.43 6.73
C TYR A 314 -7.59 -12.88 7.84
N ALA A 315 -8.07 -13.72 8.76
CA ALA A 315 -7.25 -14.22 9.86
C ALA A 315 -6.08 -15.09 9.36
N ALA A 316 -6.33 -15.88 8.31
CA ALA A 316 -5.30 -16.66 7.63
C ALA A 316 -4.25 -15.77 6.95
N PHE A 317 -4.68 -14.66 6.34
CA PHE A 317 -3.78 -13.73 5.67
C PHE A 317 -2.86 -13.02 6.69
N LEU A 318 -3.39 -12.60 7.84
CA LEU A 318 -2.57 -12.04 8.92
C LEU A 318 -1.58 -13.07 9.48
N ALA A 319 -2.03 -14.32 9.70
CA ALA A 319 -1.16 -15.38 10.21
C ALA A 319 -0.06 -15.79 9.20
N HIS A 320 -0.36 -15.81 7.91
CA HIS A 320 0.64 -16.01 6.85
C HIS A 320 1.67 -14.88 6.85
N THR A 321 1.20 -13.64 6.97
CA THR A 321 2.08 -12.46 7.02
C THR A 321 3.00 -12.49 8.24
N ASP A 322 2.48 -12.86 9.41
CA ASP A 322 3.30 -13.04 10.62
C ASP A 322 4.39 -14.09 10.41
N HIS A 323 4.07 -15.21 9.77
CA HIS A 323 5.05 -16.24 9.43
C HIS A 323 6.17 -15.69 8.54
N GLU A 324 5.83 -14.95 7.49
CA GLU A 324 6.82 -14.38 6.56
C GLU A 324 7.68 -13.30 7.23
N VAL A 325 7.06 -12.40 7.98
CA VAL A 325 7.82 -11.42 8.80
C VAL A 325 8.73 -12.13 9.80
N GLY A 326 8.29 -13.25 10.38
CA GLY A 326 9.09 -14.10 11.25
C GLY A 326 10.38 -14.59 10.58
N ARG A 327 10.35 -14.91 9.28
CA ARG A 327 11.56 -15.28 8.52
C ARG A 327 12.58 -14.15 8.48
N LEU A 328 12.13 -12.89 8.23
CA LEU A 328 13.02 -11.73 8.30
C LEU A 328 13.57 -11.54 9.73
N LEU A 329 12.72 -11.59 10.75
CA LEU A 329 13.16 -11.45 12.15
C LEU A 329 14.17 -12.52 12.55
N GLN A 330 14.03 -13.74 12.08
CA GLN A 330 15.00 -14.81 12.28
C GLN A 330 16.33 -14.52 11.57
N ALA A 331 16.28 -14.00 10.33
CA ALA A 331 17.49 -13.61 9.59
C ALA A 331 18.22 -12.47 10.30
N VAL A 332 17.50 -11.46 10.81
CA VAL A 332 18.05 -10.38 11.64
C VAL A 332 18.75 -10.94 12.86
N ARG A 333 18.11 -11.79 13.68
CA ARG A 333 18.69 -12.38 14.90
C ARG A 333 19.97 -13.16 14.63
N ARG A 334 20.03 -13.88 13.50
CA ARG A 334 21.20 -14.68 13.09
C ARG A 334 22.30 -13.86 12.44
N GLY A 335 21.98 -12.63 12.04
CA GLY A 335 22.90 -11.72 11.38
C GLY A 335 23.99 -11.20 12.34
N PRO A 336 25.09 -10.68 11.79
CA PRO A 336 26.25 -10.23 12.60
C PRO A 336 25.94 -9.06 13.53
N ARG A 337 24.84 -8.34 13.29
CA ARG A 337 24.40 -7.18 14.07
C ARG A 337 23.09 -7.42 14.83
N GLY A 338 22.65 -8.69 14.95
CA GLY A 338 21.36 -9.06 15.53
C GLY A 338 21.07 -8.45 16.90
N ASP A 339 22.05 -8.47 17.81
CA ASP A 339 21.92 -7.86 19.14
C ASP A 339 21.80 -6.33 19.07
N ASN A 340 22.47 -5.68 18.11
CA ASN A 340 22.41 -4.24 17.88
C ASN A 340 21.49 -3.87 16.70
N THR A 341 20.34 -4.52 16.61
CA THR A 341 19.27 -4.17 15.67
C THR A 341 18.06 -3.67 16.42
N LEU A 342 17.65 -2.45 16.11
CA LEU A 342 16.39 -1.85 16.57
C LEU A 342 15.27 -2.27 15.63
N VAL A 343 14.33 -3.08 16.12
CA VAL A 343 13.11 -3.46 15.40
C VAL A 343 11.95 -2.62 15.91
N ILE A 344 11.26 -1.93 15.01
CA ILE A 344 10.02 -1.18 15.26
C ILE A 344 8.93 -1.83 14.43
N TYR A 345 7.95 -2.48 15.06
CA TYR A 345 6.88 -3.19 14.40
C TYR A 345 5.53 -2.53 14.72
N ILE A 346 4.99 -1.78 13.76
CA ILE A 346 3.68 -1.14 13.81
C ILE A 346 2.67 -2.13 13.21
N VAL A 347 1.72 -2.56 14.05
CA VAL A 347 0.79 -3.68 13.72
C VAL A 347 -0.48 -3.19 13.01
N GLY A 348 -0.42 -2.09 12.33
CA GLY A 348 -1.47 -1.48 11.51
C GLY A 348 -1.16 -0.02 11.27
N ASP A 349 -1.24 0.41 10.00
CA ASP A 349 -1.06 1.82 9.64
C ASP A 349 -2.33 2.66 9.84
N ASN A 350 -3.45 2.01 10.06
CA ASN A 350 -4.76 2.55 10.49
C ASN A 350 -5.57 1.41 11.11
N GLY A 351 -6.77 1.68 11.60
CA GLY A 351 -7.68 0.64 12.05
C GLY A 351 -8.07 -0.33 10.94
N ALA A 352 -8.73 -1.42 11.28
CA ALA A 352 -9.22 -2.42 10.35
C ALA A 352 -10.13 -1.80 9.27
N SER A 353 -10.09 -2.34 8.04
CA SER A 353 -10.80 -1.75 6.90
C SER A 353 -12.27 -2.15 6.85
N ALA A 354 -13.14 -1.18 6.64
CA ALA A 354 -14.57 -1.39 6.38
C ALA A 354 -14.91 -1.37 4.87
N GLU A 355 -13.93 -1.36 4.00
CA GLU A 355 -14.07 -1.12 2.55
C GLU A 355 -14.66 -2.32 1.78
N GLY A 356 -14.98 -3.41 2.48
CA GLY A 356 -15.83 -4.47 1.96
C GLY A 356 -17.33 -4.18 2.05
N GLY A 357 -17.74 -3.06 2.65
CA GLY A 357 -19.16 -2.75 2.86
C GLY A 357 -19.83 -3.67 3.88
N LEU A 358 -21.16 -3.64 3.94
CA LEU A 358 -21.90 -4.37 4.98
C LEU A 358 -21.89 -5.89 4.80
N GLU A 359 -21.71 -6.38 3.57
CA GLU A 359 -21.80 -7.81 3.22
C GLU A 359 -20.45 -8.42 2.81
N GLY A 360 -19.38 -7.63 2.86
CA GLY A 360 -18.14 -7.95 2.19
C GLY A 360 -18.27 -7.86 0.68
N SER A 361 -17.16 -7.92 -0.03
CA SER A 361 -17.13 -7.82 -1.50
C SER A 361 -16.31 -8.93 -2.14
N ASP A 362 -16.57 -9.21 -3.40
CA ASP A 362 -15.78 -10.10 -4.24
C ASP A 362 -14.86 -9.31 -5.19
N ASN A 363 -15.12 -7.99 -5.33
CA ASN A 363 -14.27 -7.00 -5.99
C ASN A 363 -14.47 -5.66 -5.28
N ASP A 364 -13.60 -5.36 -4.31
CA ASP A 364 -13.71 -4.21 -3.42
C ASP A 364 -13.74 -2.88 -4.18
N ILE A 365 -12.87 -2.70 -5.18
CA ILE A 365 -12.83 -1.47 -5.98
C ILE A 365 -14.13 -1.28 -6.75
N ALA A 366 -14.64 -2.30 -7.43
CA ALA A 366 -15.85 -2.18 -8.23
C ALA A 366 -17.09 -1.98 -7.35
N GLU A 367 -17.23 -2.77 -6.29
CA GLU A 367 -18.44 -2.80 -5.48
C GLU A 367 -18.48 -1.65 -4.46
N PHE A 368 -17.40 -1.43 -3.71
CA PHE A 368 -17.38 -0.41 -2.66
C PHE A 368 -17.10 1.00 -3.20
N PHE A 369 -16.07 1.17 -4.04
CA PHE A 369 -15.69 2.52 -4.50
C PHE A 369 -16.45 2.99 -5.74
N LEU A 370 -16.85 2.09 -6.62
CA LEU A 370 -17.52 2.44 -7.89
C LEU A 370 -19.02 2.17 -7.89
N GLY A 371 -19.56 1.54 -6.84
CA GLY A 371 -21.00 1.26 -6.69
C GLY A 371 -21.55 0.24 -7.71
N VAL A 372 -20.69 -0.62 -8.25
CA VAL A 372 -21.14 -1.75 -9.07
C VAL A 372 -21.89 -2.73 -8.18
N PRO A 373 -23.12 -3.12 -8.52
CA PRO A 373 -23.88 -4.06 -7.68
C PRO A 373 -23.13 -5.37 -7.47
N PRO A 374 -23.07 -5.90 -6.23
CA PRO A 374 -22.50 -7.21 -5.97
C PRO A 374 -23.30 -8.32 -6.66
N ASP A 375 -22.69 -9.47 -6.82
CA ASP A 375 -23.41 -10.67 -7.26
C ASP A 375 -24.36 -11.16 -6.16
N SER A 376 -25.36 -11.93 -6.52
CA SER A 376 -26.32 -12.46 -5.56
C SER A 376 -25.65 -13.36 -4.52
N LEU A 377 -26.23 -13.45 -3.32
CA LEU A 377 -25.76 -14.34 -2.26
C LEU A 377 -25.59 -15.79 -2.74
N ALA A 378 -26.53 -16.26 -3.57
CA ALA A 378 -26.48 -17.62 -4.13
C ALA A 378 -25.26 -17.84 -5.04
N GLU A 379 -24.94 -16.88 -5.90
CA GLU A 379 -23.75 -16.92 -6.77
C GLU A 379 -22.46 -16.86 -5.95
N ARG A 380 -22.40 -15.98 -4.96
CA ARG A 380 -21.24 -15.87 -4.05
C ARG A 380 -20.99 -17.15 -3.25
N LEU A 381 -22.06 -17.82 -2.80
CA LEU A 381 -21.97 -19.10 -2.11
C LEU A 381 -21.47 -20.26 -2.99
N GLN A 382 -21.76 -20.25 -4.29
CA GLN A 382 -21.24 -21.27 -5.22
C GLN A 382 -19.71 -21.23 -5.35
N ARG A 383 -19.10 -20.06 -5.12
CA ARG A 383 -17.65 -19.84 -5.23
C ARG A 383 -16.95 -19.54 -3.91
N ILE A 384 -17.62 -19.76 -2.78
CA ILE A 384 -17.13 -19.42 -1.42
C ILE A 384 -15.74 -20.01 -1.11
N GLU A 385 -15.43 -21.17 -1.64
CA GLU A 385 -14.11 -21.84 -1.46
C GLU A 385 -13.00 -21.16 -2.28
N GLN A 386 -13.34 -20.26 -3.22
CA GLN A 386 -12.36 -19.54 -4.02
C GLN A 386 -11.92 -18.20 -3.38
N LEU A 387 -12.57 -17.79 -2.29
CA LEU A 387 -12.14 -16.61 -1.55
C LEU A 387 -10.71 -16.78 -1.02
N GLY A 388 -9.86 -15.80 -1.26
CA GLY A 388 -8.41 -15.87 -0.98
C GLY A 388 -7.56 -16.25 -2.18
N SER A 389 -8.15 -16.74 -3.28
CA SER A 389 -7.45 -17.09 -4.52
C SER A 389 -7.24 -15.84 -5.42
N ALA A 390 -6.49 -16.00 -6.50
CA ALA A 390 -6.27 -14.96 -7.50
C ALA A 390 -7.54 -14.58 -8.31
N THR A 391 -8.63 -15.30 -8.15
CA THR A 391 -9.84 -15.12 -8.96
C THR A 391 -10.63 -13.88 -8.56
N TYR A 392 -10.66 -13.57 -7.26
CA TYR A 392 -11.49 -12.50 -6.69
C TYR A 392 -10.66 -11.51 -5.87
N ASP A 393 -10.90 -10.23 -6.06
CA ASP A 393 -10.34 -9.16 -5.22
C ASP A 393 -11.25 -8.97 -3.98
N ASN A 394 -11.34 -10.03 -3.15
CA ASN A 394 -12.30 -10.11 -2.07
C ASN A 394 -11.90 -9.31 -0.81
N HIS A 395 -12.93 -8.81 -0.10
CA HIS A 395 -12.82 -8.14 1.19
C HIS A 395 -13.91 -8.67 2.15
N TYR A 396 -13.64 -8.62 3.46
CA TYR A 396 -14.62 -8.98 4.49
C TYR A 396 -15.61 -7.84 4.81
N ALA A 397 -16.72 -8.19 5.49
CA ALA A 397 -17.75 -7.22 5.88
C ALA A 397 -17.27 -6.25 6.97
N SER A 398 -17.75 -5.00 6.93
CA SER A 398 -17.42 -3.92 7.86
C SER A 398 -17.58 -4.29 9.34
N ALA A 399 -18.52 -5.18 9.67
CA ALA A 399 -18.72 -5.63 11.05
C ALA A 399 -17.54 -6.46 11.61
N TRP A 400 -16.76 -7.14 10.75
CA TRP A 400 -15.53 -7.79 11.15
C TRP A 400 -14.41 -6.78 11.44
N ALA A 401 -14.36 -5.67 10.69
CA ALA A 401 -13.45 -4.57 11.01
C ALA A 401 -13.73 -4.01 12.41
N TRP A 402 -15.00 -3.69 12.69
CA TRP A 402 -15.40 -3.26 14.03
C TRP A 402 -15.05 -4.28 15.11
N ALA A 403 -15.20 -5.58 14.84
CA ALA A 403 -14.84 -6.61 15.81
C ALA A 403 -13.34 -6.65 16.09
N THR A 404 -12.52 -6.54 15.07
CA THR A 404 -11.05 -6.60 15.20
C THR A 404 -10.43 -5.29 15.69
N ASP A 405 -11.18 -4.18 15.73
CA ASP A 405 -10.78 -2.93 16.40
C ASP A 405 -11.19 -2.87 17.88
N ALA A 406 -11.69 -3.99 18.44
CA ALA A 406 -12.03 -4.04 19.86
C ALA A 406 -10.85 -3.58 20.76
N PRO A 407 -11.12 -2.76 21.81
CA PRO A 407 -12.44 -2.42 22.41
C PRO A 407 -13.05 -1.13 21.83
N PHE A 408 -12.44 -0.49 20.85
CA PHE A 408 -12.75 0.86 20.39
C PHE A 408 -14.02 0.95 19.53
N GLN A 409 -14.54 2.16 19.40
CA GLN A 409 -15.54 2.53 18.41
C GLN A 409 -14.91 2.71 17.05
N TRP A 410 -15.67 2.41 15.98
CA TRP A 410 -15.31 2.66 14.59
C TRP A 410 -14.07 1.89 14.12
N MET A 411 -13.47 2.32 12.99
CA MET A 411 -12.42 1.64 12.26
C MET A 411 -11.75 2.61 11.26
N LYS A 412 -10.95 2.13 10.32
CA LYS A 412 -10.30 2.89 9.23
C LYS A 412 -11.21 3.99 8.68
N GLN A 413 -10.66 5.13 8.29
CA GLN A 413 -11.29 6.37 7.81
C GLN A 413 -11.86 7.26 8.93
N VAL A 414 -12.16 6.75 10.12
CA VAL A 414 -12.78 7.53 11.20
C VAL A 414 -11.71 8.10 12.15
N ALA A 415 -11.16 9.26 11.80
CA ALA A 415 -10.08 9.90 12.57
C ALA A 415 -10.49 10.43 13.94
N SER A 416 -11.79 10.58 14.19
CA SER A 416 -12.33 11.08 15.46
C SER A 416 -12.28 10.06 16.59
N HIS A 417 -12.15 8.77 16.29
CA HIS A 417 -12.21 7.67 17.26
C HIS A 417 -11.04 6.71 17.15
N PHE A 418 -10.74 6.06 18.26
CA PHE A 418 -9.53 5.24 18.38
C PHE A 418 -9.57 3.94 17.56
N GLY A 419 -10.72 3.42 17.17
CA GLY A 419 -10.78 2.33 16.20
C GLY A 419 -10.15 2.67 14.86
N GLY A 420 -10.18 3.96 14.45
CA GLY A 420 -9.49 4.42 13.23
C GLY A 420 -8.02 4.77 13.42
N THR A 421 -7.60 5.12 14.64
CA THR A 421 -6.30 5.81 14.87
C THR A 421 -5.40 5.16 15.91
N ARG A 422 -5.89 4.26 16.78
CA ARG A 422 -5.04 3.62 17.79
C ARG A 422 -4.66 2.22 17.34
N ASN A 423 -3.36 2.03 17.12
CA ASN A 423 -2.79 0.76 16.64
C ASN A 423 -1.72 0.25 17.60
N PRO A 424 -1.47 -1.08 17.64
CA PRO A 424 -0.40 -1.63 18.46
C PRO A 424 0.98 -1.34 17.87
N LEU A 425 1.95 -1.14 18.76
CA LEU A 425 3.35 -1.03 18.41
C LEU A 425 4.18 -1.97 19.27
N VAL A 426 5.14 -2.66 18.66
CA VAL A 426 6.14 -3.47 19.37
C VAL A 426 7.54 -2.96 19.00
N ILE A 427 8.40 -2.76 20.02
CA ILE A 427 9.80 -2.35 19.83
C ILE A 427 10.70 -3.37 20.50
N SER A 428 11.71 -3.87 19.77
CA SER A 428 12.75 -4.74 20.31
C SER A 428 14.13 -4.20 19.95
N TRP A 429 15.03 -4.18 20.92
CA TRP A 429 16.44 -3.85 20.75
C TRP A 429 17.26 -4.58 21.81
N PRO A 430 17.74 -5.79 21.56
CA PRO A 430 18.35 -6.65 22.59
C PRO A 430 19.53 -5.99 23.33
N ALA A 431 20.36 -5.21 22.64
CA ALA A 431 21.49 -4.52 23.26
C ALA A 431 21.05 -3.50 24.33
N ARG A 432 19.86 -2.87 24.16
CA ARG A 432 19.46 -1.72 25.01
C ARG A 432 18.23 -1.99 25.89
N ILE A 433 17.19 -2.65 25.38
CA ILE A 433 15.95 -2.91 26.12
C ILE A 433 16.17 -4.07 27.11
N LYS A 434 15.97 -3.80 28.39
CA LYS A 434 16.10 -4.80 29.47
C LYS A 434 14.77 -5.23 30.09
N ASP A 435 13.73 -4.41 29.94
CA ASP A 435 12.36 -4.68 30.40
C ASP A 435 11.60 -5.51 29.36
N GLN A 436 11.96 -6.80 29.24
CA GLN A 436 11.39 -7.70 28.26
C GLN A 436 9.92 -8.00 28.54
N GLY A 437 9.08 -7.92 27.52
CA GLY A 437 7.63 -8.10 27.62
C GLY A 437 6.89 -6.92 28.26
N GLY A 438 7.60 -5.82 28.58
CA GLY A 438 7.04 -4.65 29.26
C GLY A 438 5.96 -3.93 28.41
N LEU A 439 4.97 -3.37 29.13
CA LEU A 439 3.93 -2.53 28.52
C LEU A 439 4.32 -1.04 28.66
N ARG A 440 4.03 -0.25 27.62
CA ARG A 440 4.15 1.20 27.60
C ARG A 440 2.78 1.82 27.31
N GLN A 441 2.39 2.77 28.16
CA GLN A 441 1.05 3.38 28.14
C GLN A 441 1.07 4.88 27.88
N GLN A 442 2.23 5.44 27.59
CA GLN A 442 2.36 6.84 27.21
C GLN A 442 1.70 7.07 25.86
N PHE A 443 1.06 8.23 25.68
CA PHE A 443 0.55 8.64 24.38
C PHE A 443 1.71 8.82 23.40
N THR A 444 1.69 8.09 22.32
CA THR A 444 2.63 8.20 21.21
C THR A 444 1.90 8.31 19.88
N TYR A 445 2.51 8.98 18.93
CA TYR A 445 1.92 9.21 17.61
C TYR A 445 2.91 8.83 16.50
N VAL A 446 2.44 8.45 15.35
CA VAL A 446 3.26 7.95 14.24
C VAL A 446 4.39 8.91 13.83
N ALA A 447 4.15 10.22 13.87
CA ALA A 447 5.20 11.23 13.59
C ALA A 447 6.34 11.25 14.66
N ASP A 448 6.12 10.65 15.82
CA ASP A 448 7.11 10.59 16.90
C ASP A 448 8.25 9.60 16.62
N VAL A 449 8.05 8.69 15.67
CA VAL A 449 9.04 7.66 15.33
C VAL A 449 10.34 8.30 14.82
N VAL A 450 10.25 9.32 13.95
CA VAL A 450 11.45 9.97 13.38
C VAL A 450 12.31 10.67 14.43
N PRO A 451 11.80 11.59 15.29
CA PRO A 451 12.62 12.19 16.33
C PRO A 451 13.12 11.17 17.37
N THR A 452 12.38 10.09 17.59
CA THR A 452 12.84 8.99 18.46
C THR A 452 14.03 8.27 17.84
N LEU A 453 13.99 7.96 16.55
CA LEU A 453 15.13 7.38 15.85
C LEU A 453 16.36 8.29 15.93
N TYR A 454 16.20 9.59 15.66
CA TYR A 454 17.33 10.53 15.70
C TYR A 454 17.97 10.59 17.09
N GLU A 455 17.17 10.66 18.15
CA GLU A 455 17.69 10.63 19.53
C GLU A 455 18.40 9.31 19.84
N LEU A 456 17.82 8.16 19.47
CA LEU A 456 18.37 6.84 19.77
C LEU A 456 19.72 6.58 19.08
N ILE A 457 19.93 7.15 17.88
CA ILE A 457 21.17 6.99 17.12
C ILE A 457 22.14 8.18 17.29
N GLY A 458 21.76 9.20 18.05
CA GLY A 458 22.61 10.34 18.37
C GLY A 458 22.83 11.33 17.23
N ILE A 459 21.82 11.54 16.36
CA ILE A 459 21.86 12.56 15.30
C ILE A 459 20.84 13.68 15.57
N GLU A 460 21.16 14.88 15.09
CA GLU A 460 20.22 16.00 15.15
C GLU A 460 19.32 16.03 13.93
N ALA A 461 18.08 16.53 14.11
CA ALA A 461 17.20 16.83 12.98
C ALA A 461 17.85 17.86 12.04
N PRO A 462 17.93 17.62 10.73
CA PRO A 462 18.65 18.49 9.82
C PRO A 462 17.95 19.83 9.67
N ARG A 463 18.71 20.92 9.66
CA ARG A 463 18.20 22.25 9.33
C ARG A 463 18.05 22.48 7.83
N SER A 464 18.77 21.73 7.02
CA SER A 464 18.74 21.78 5.56
C SER A 464 19.06 20.41 4.99
N VAL A 465 18.35 20.03 3.92
CA VAL A 465 18.61 18.84 3.12
C VAL A 465 18.59 19.26 1.65
N ASP A 466 19.63 18.92 0.90
CA ASP A 466 19.81 19.28 -0.53
C ASP A 466 19.57 20.78 -0.82
N GLY A 467 20.03 21.65 0.11
CA GLY A 467 19.88 23.11 0.00
C GLY A 467 18.49 23.66 0.37
N VAL A 468 17.55 22.81 0.77
CA VAL A 468 16.21 23.21 1.19
C VAL A 468 16.14 23.25 2.72
N THR A 469 15.76 24.42 3.27
CA THR A 469 15.52 24.57 4.72
C THR A 469 14.37 23.68 5.16
N GLN A 470 14.57 22.87 6.20
CA GLN A 470 13.60 21.93 6.71
C GLN A 470 12.69 22.55 7.77
N LEU A 471 11.44 22.09 7.82
CA LEU A 471 10.50 22.42 8.90
C LEU A 471 10.96 21.75 10.20
N ALA A 472 10.65 22.38 11.33
CA ALA A 472 10.78 21.72 12.62
C ALA A 472 9.83 20.54 12.71
N LEU A 473 10.30 19.42 13.23
CA LEU A 473 9.49 18.19 13.40
C LEU A 473 8.23 18.47 14.24
N ASP A 474 7.13 17.88 13.86
CA ASP A 474 5.88 17.92 14.64
C ASP A 474 5.85 16.82 15.70
N GLY A 475 6.47 15.68 15.39
CA GLY A 475 6.67 14.57 16.32
C GLY A 475 7.57 14.91 17.48
N ARG A 476 7.46 14.12 18.56
CA ARG A 476 8.26 14.23 19.78
C ARG A 476 8.86 12.87 20.13
N SER A 477 10.12 12.85 20.48
CA SER A 477 10.77 11.59 20.86
C SER A 477 10.12 10.96 22.10
N PHE A 478 9.92 9.66 22.00
CA PHE A 478 9.51 8.81 23.12
C PHE A 478 10.62 7.82 23.55
N ALA A 479 11.87 8.10 23.20
CA ALA A 479 13.03 7.27 23.57
C ALA A 479 13.12 7.01 25.09
N TYR A 480 12.70 7.98 25.89
CA TYR A 480 12.65 7.87 27.36
C TYR A 480 11.79 6.70 27.87
N THR A 481 10.83 6.22 27.07
CA THR A 481 9.95 5.11 27.44
C THR A 481 10.64 3.75 27.30
N LEU A 482 11.74 3.65 26.54
CA LEU A 482 12.44 2.38 26.37
C LEU A 482 13.02 1.87 27.69
N GLU A 483 13.44 2.77 28.56
CA GLU A 483 14.09 2.44 29.83
C GLU A 483 13.12 2.50 31.03
N ARG A 484 12.05 3.29 30.92
CA ARG A 484 11.16 3.58 32.06
C ARG A 484 9.69 3.45 31.67
N ALA A 485 9.05 2.39 32.18
CA ALA A 485 7.61 2.16 32.00
C ALA A 485 6.74 3.23 32.69
N ASP A 486 7.20 3.73 33.83
CA ASP A 486 6.54 4.72 34.69
C ASP A 486 6.90 6.18 34.37
N ALA A 487 7.64 6.42 33.28
CA ALA A 487 8.00 7.78 32.89
C ALA A 487 6.75 8.63 32.67
N PRO A 488 6.69 9.86 33.23
CA PRO A 488 5.54 10.74 33.03
C PRO A 488 5.36 11.10 31.57
N GLU A 489 4.12 11.15 31.11
CA GLU A 489 3.78 11.60 29.77
C GLU A 489 3.97 13.11 29.66
N PRO A 490 4.78 13.63 28.71
CA PRO A 490 4.90 15.07 28.50
C PRO A 490 3.57 15.67 28.01
N PRO A 491 3.24 16.93 28.39
CA PRO A 491 2.03 17.58 27.89
C PRO A 491 1.95 17.52 26.37
N ARG A 492 0.78 17.12 25.84
CA ARG A 492 0.60 16.91 24.41
C ARG A 492 -0.72 17.46 23.90
N THR A 493 -0.66 18.11 22.72
CA THR A 493 -1.79 18.40 21.87
C THR A 493 -1.58 17.70 20.53
N GLN A 494 -2.56 16.91 20.08
CA GLN A 494 -2.54 16.23 18.78
C GLN A 494 -3.92 16.33 18.12
N TYR A 495 -3.99 16.88 16.92
CA TYR A 495 -5.20 16.84 16.11
C TYR A 495 -5.21 15.53 15.27
N PHE A 496 -6.41 15.13 14.92
CA PHE A 496 -6.71 14.07 13.96
C PHE A 496 -7.74 14.59 12.97
N GLU A 497 -7.58 14.27 11.70
CA GLU A 497 -8.58 14.55 10.67
C GLU A 497 -8.43 13.56 9.53
N MET A 498 -9.56 13.09 9.01
CA MET A 498 -9.68 12.31 7.80
C MET A 498 -11.11 12.37 7.27
N MET A 499 -11.28 12.80 6.02
CA MET A 499 -12.59 12.83 5.34
C MET A 499 -13.68 13.54 6.16
N GLY A 500 -13.33 14.64 6.85
CA GLY A 500 -14.23 15.40 7.71
C GLY A 500 -14.40 14.86 9.12
N SER A 501 -14.13 13.57 9.37
CA SER A 501 -14.07 13.03 10.73
C SER A 501 -12.83 13.55 11.45
N ARG A 502 -13.01 14.19 12.60
CA ARG A 502 -11.95 14.98 13.22
C ARG A 502 -11.97 14.94 14.74
N GLY A 503 -10.84 15.21 15.35
CA GLY A 503 -10.71 15.24 16.79
C GLY A 503 -9.45 15.94 17.26
N LEU A 504 -9.42 16.24 18.57
CA LEU A 504 -8.24 16.78 19.24
C LEU A 504 -8.02 16.08 20.58
N TYR A 505 -6.85 15.49 20.72
CA TYR A 505 -6.33 15.03 22.01
C TYR A 505 -5.55 16.14 22.70
N LYS A 506 -5.79 16.29 24.00
CA LYS A 506 -4.98 17.14 24.87
C LYS A 506 -4.96 16.59 26.28
N ASP A 507 -3.77 16.18 26.74
CA ASP A 507 -3.48 15.82 28.14
C ASP A 507 -4.55 14.90 28.78
N GLY A 508 -4.88 13.81 28.10
CA GLY A 508 -5.87 12.82 28.58
C GLY A 508 -7.32 13.10 28.17
N TRP A 509 -7.63 14.22 27.50
CA TRP A 509 -8.95 14.51 26.97
C TRP A 509 -8.97 14.39 25.46
N MET A 510 -10.08 13.91 24.90
CA MET A 510 -10.31 13.79 23.45
C MET A 510 -11.67 14.39 23.09
N ALA A 511 -11.67 15.42 22.25
CA ALA A 511 -12.87 15.89 21.56
C ALA A 511 -12.96 15.23 20.19
N SER A 512 -14.13 14.70 19.82
CA SER A 512 -14.34 13.87 18.66
C SER A 512 -15.58 14.31 17.88
N ALA A 513 -15.48 14.42 16.56
CA ALA A 513 -16.62 14.65 15.68
C ALA A 513 -16.52 13.74 14.47
N MET A 514 -17.40 12.75 14.40
CA MET A 514 -17.52 11.86 13.26
C MET A 514 -18.41 12.52 12.21
N HIS A 515 -17.99 12.46 10.93
CA HIS A 515 -18.77 13.02 9.83
C HIS A 515 -19.71 11.97 9.21
N ALA A 516 -19.17 10.81 8.84
CA ALA A 516 -19.96 9.72 8.27
C ALA A 516 -19.36 8.35 8.62
N PRO A 517 -20.20 7.30 8.75
CA PRO A 517 -19.69 5.94 8.92
C PRO A 517 -19.00 5.46 7.64
N PRO A 518 -17.92 4.62 7.74
CA PRO A 518 -17.08 4.23 6.60
C PRO A 518 -17.87 3.59 5.44
N TRP A 519 -18.85 2.76 5.72
CA TRP A 519 -19.70 2.11 4.69
C TRP A 519 -20.66 3.07 3.95
N ARG A 520 -20.72 4.35 4.34
CA ARG A 520 -21.46 5.42 3.64
C ARG A 520 -20.53 6.49 3.08
N GLN A 521 -19.30 6.57 3.55
CA GLN A 521 -18.38 7.68 3.28
C GLN A 521 -18.18 7.90 1.77
N VAL A 522 -17.97 6.84 1.00
CA VAL A 522 -17.73 6.90 -0.45
C VAL A 522 -18.90 7.53 -1.23
N PHE A 523 -20.11 7.43 -0.72
CA PHE A 523 -21.31 7.98 -1.34
C PHE A 523 -21.82 9.25 -0.66
N ASN A 524 -21.19 9.67 0.45
CA ASN A 524 -21.57 10.86 1.17
C ASN A 524 -21.14 12.13 0.44
N ARG A 525 -22.10 12.93 -0.01
CA ARG A 525 -21.88 14.23 -0.66
C ARG A 525 -22.18 15.41 0.27
N ASP A 526 -22.55 15.16 1.52
CA ASP A 526 -22.74 16.22 2.52
C ASP A 526 -21.37 16.74 2.96
N GLU A 527 -21.17 18.04 2.83
CA GLU A 527 -19.99 18.75 3.31
C GLU A 527 -20.36 19.82 4.36
N ASP A 528 -21.53 19.71 4.97
CA ASP A 528 -21.93 20.59 6.09
C ASP A 528 -21.35 20.06 7.41
N PHE A 529 -20.04 20.15 7.53
CA PHE A 529 -19.28 19.73 8.73
C PHE A 529 -19.68 20.50 10.00
N ALA A 530 -20.42 21.61 9.88
CA ALA A 530 -20.93 22.36 11.04
C ALA A 530 -22.05 21.62 11.79
N LYS A 531 -22.73 20.68 11.12
CA LYS A 531 -23.77 19.85 11.71
C LYS A 531 -23.23 18.66 12.48
N ASP A 532 -21.97 18.33 12.35
CA ASP A 532 -21.40 17.18 13.03
C ASP A 532 -21.49 17.34 14.54
N ARG A 533 -22.00 16.27 15.19
CA ARG A 533 -22.05 16.23 16.64
C ARG A 533 -20.65 16.06 17.21
N TRP A 534 -20.28 16.92 18.14
CA TRP A 534 -19.06 16.77 18.91
C TRP A 534 -19.34 15.99 20.21
N GLU A 535 -18.43 15.09 20.52
CA GLU A 535 -18.37 14.26 21.72
C GLU A 535 -17.11 14.57 22.50
N LEU A 536 -17.07 14.26 23.78
CA LEU A 536 -15.93 14.51 24.66
C LEU A 536 -15.63 13.28 25.51
N TYR A 537 -14.38 12.86 25.55
CA TYR A 537 -13.94 11.68 26.31
C TYR A 537 -12.75 12.03 27.20
N HIS A 538 -12.73 11.48 28.45
CA HIS A 538 -11.54 11.54 29.32
C HIS A 538 -10.76 10.23 29.17
N VAL A 539 -9.97 10.15 28.10
CA VAL A 539 -9.30 8.90 27.66
C VAL A 539 -8.13 8.46 28.54
N ALA A 540 -7.78 9.27 29.54
CA ALA A 540 -6.90 8.83 30.63
C ALA A 540 -7.58 7.82 31.55
N GLU A 541 -8.90 7.93 31.74
CA GLU A 541 -9.74 7.06 32.59
C GLU A 541 -10.65 6.15 31.77
N ASP A 542 -11.06 6.58 30.57
CA ASP A 542 -11.88 5.83 29.62
C ASP A 542 -11.04 5.38 28.41
N PHE A 543 -10.40 4.21 28.54
CA PHE A 543 -9.47 3.70 27.53
C PHE A 543 -10.09 3.53 26.15
N SER A 544 -11.38 3.19 26.07
CA SER A 544 -12.08 2.82 24.82
C SER A 544 -12.93 3.93 24.20
N GLN A 545 -13.03 5.10 24.83
CA GLN A 545 -13.99 6.16 24.45
C GLN A 545 -15.46 5.66 24.57
N ALA A 546 -15.81 5.04 25.69
CA ALA A 546 -17.13 4.47 25.91
C ALA A 546 -18.15 5.50 26.43
N HIS A 547 -17.70 6.58 27.08
CA HIS A 547 -18.55 7.53 27.82
C HIS A 547 -18.40 8.96 27.27
N ASP A 548 -19.40 9.42 26.53
CA ASP A 548 -19.48 10.80 26.08
C ASP A 548 -19.79 11.75 27.25
N LEU A 549 -18.85 12.63 27.53
CA LEU A 549 -18.90 13.62 28.62
C LEU A 549 -19.24 15.03 28.13
N ALA A 550 -19.58 15.23 26.86
CA ALA A 550 -19.82 16.55 26.26
C ALA A 550 -20.86 17.39 27.02
N ALA A 551 -21.97 16.78 27.40
CA ALA A 551 -23.02 17.44 28.17
C ALA A 551 -22.58 17.79 29.60
N ARG A 552 -21.65 17.02 30.19
CA ARG A 552 -21.16 17.22 31.56
C ARG A 552 -20.08 18.29 31.65
N TYR A 553 -19.25 18.44 30.59
CA TYR A 553 -18.12 19.36 30.55
C TYR A 553 -18.12 20.23 29.28
N PRO A 554 -19.16 21.04 29.03
CA PRO A 554 -19.29 21.82 27.80
C PRO A 554 -18.16 22.83 27.61
N ASP A 555 -17.65 23.45 28.69
CA ASP A 555 -16.55 24.41 28.60
C ASP A 555 -15.25 23.72 28.15
N LYS A 556 -15.00 22.48 28.59
CA LYS A 556 -13.86 21.69 28.16
C LYS A 556 -13.98 21.31 26.69
N LEU A 557 -15.16 20.91 26.24
CA LEU A 557 -15.41 20.66 24.83
C LEU A 557 -15.14 21.91 23.97
N HIS A 558 -15.66 23.07 24.37
CA HIS A 558 -15.41 24.33 23.67
C HIS A 558 -13.92 24.73 23.66
N GLU A 559 -13.18 24.46 24.75
CA GLU A 559 -11.72 24.65 24.77
C GLU A 559 -11.06 23.83 23.66
N LEU A 560 -11.36 22.52 23.59
CA LEU A 560 -10.73 21.62 22.64
C LEU A 560 -11.14 21.89 21.19
N GLN A 561 -12.37 22.31 20.94
CA GLN A 561 -12.83 22.77 19.62
C GLN A 561 -12.02 23.98 19.13
N ARG A 562 -11.81 24.99 19.99
CA ARG A 562 -10.98 26.16 19.63
C ARG A 562 -9.52 25.78 19.35
N LEU A 563 -8.98 24.83 20.12
CA LEU A 563 -7.64 24.31 19.90
C LEU A 563 -7.54 23.54 18.59
N PHE A 564 -8.54 22.71 18.27
CA PHE A 564 -8.61 22.03 16.97
C PHE A 564 -8.56 23.04 15.82
N ASP A 565 -9.35 24.10 15.89
CA ASP A 565 -9.38 25.16 14.87
C ASP A 565 -8.00 25.81 14.67
N GLY A 566 -7.28 26.07 15.77
CA GLY A 566 -5.91 26.59 15.74
C GLY A 566 -4.93 25.62 15.08
N GLU A 567 -4.97 24.36 15.49
CA GLU A 567 -4.14 23.31 14.90
C GLU A 567 -4.46 23.07 13.43
N ALA A 568 -5.75 23.04 13.07
CA ALA A 568 -6.20 22.84 11.71
C ALA A 568 -5.67 23.93 10.75
N ARG A 569 -5.72 25.21 11.18
CA ARG A 569 -5.16 26.32 10.39
C ARG A 569 -3.63 26.22 10.26
N ARG A 570 -2.94 25.90 11.35
CA ARG A 570 -1.47 25.77 11.35
C ARG A 570 -0.98 24.64 10.46
N ASN A 571 -1.73 23.55 10.40
CA ASN A 571 -1.36 22.32 9.69
C ASN A 571 -1.99 22.19 8.29
N GLN A 572 -2.67 23.23 7.75
CA GLN A 572 -3.28 23.21 6.41
C GLN A 572 -4.43 22.18 6.26
N VAL A 573 -5.16 21.91 7.34
CA VAL A 573 -6.31 20.99 7.33
C VAL A 573 -7.51 21.61 6.60
N TYR A 574 -7.64 22.92 6.63
CA TYR A 574 -8.74 23.59 5.92
C TYR A 574 -8.42 23.89 4.46
N PRO A 575 -9.43 23.75 3.54
CA PRO A 575 -10.82 23.38 3.82
C PRO A 575 -10.98 21.88 4.09
N LEU A 576 -11.88 21.52 4.98
CA LEU A 576 -12.28 20.12 5.18
C LEU A 576 -12.88 19.55 3.89
N GLY A 577 -12.88 18.25 3.75
CA GLY A 577 -13.49 17.55 2.63
C GLY A 577 -13.84 16.10 2.97
N ASN A 578 -14.84 15.58 2.29
CA ASN A 578 -15.30 14.19 2.47
C ASN A 578 -14.43 13.13 1.76
N GLY A 579 -13.30 13.52 1.18
CA GLY A 579 -12.39 12.60 0.48
C GLY A 579 -12.82 12.19 -0.93
N LEU A 580 -13.94 12.73 -1.44
CA LEU A 580 -14.41 12.45 -2.79
C LEU A 580 -13.89 13.50 -3.77
N PRO A 581 -13.53 13.11 -5.03
CA PRO A 581 -13.28 14.08 -6.07
C PRO A 581 -14.53 14.92 -6.30
N ASN A 582 -14.40 16.26 -6.25
CA ASN A 582 -15.52 17.14 -6.58
C ASN A 582 -15.88 16.97 -8.06
N PRO A 583 -17.12 16.64 -8.42
CA PRO A 583 -17.56 16.74 -9.81
C PRO A 583 -17.40 18.19 -10.31
N GLY A 584 -16.41 18.45 -11.18
CA GLY A 584 -16.06 19.80 -11.61
C GLY A 584 -15.09 20.55 -10.70
N GLY A 585 -14.50 19.87 -9.69
CA GLY A 585 -13.38 20.36 -8.89
C GLY A 585 -12.07 20.44 -9.66
N ASP A 586 -10.98 20.77 -8.96
CA ASP A 586 -9.66 20.92 -9.55
C ASP A 586 -9.23 19.65 -10.29
N PRO A 587 -9.03 19.69 -11.61
CA PRO A 587 -8.59 18.51 -12.33
C PRO A 587 -7.19 18.11 -11.83
N GLN A 588 -7.03 16.84 -11.49
CA GLN A 588 -5.70 16.30 -11.16
C GLN A 588 -4.75 16.49 -12.36
N PRO A 589 -3.47 16.74 -12.13
CA PRO A 589 -2.47 16.72 -13.18
C PRO A 589 -2.56 15.42 -14.00
N SER A 590 -2.39 15.52 -15.30
CA SER A 590 -2.46 14.35 -16.18
C SER A 590 -1.45 14.50 -17.31
N LEU A 591 -0.71 13.44 -17.60
CA LEU A 591 0.19 13.33 -18.76
C LEU A 591 -0.57 13.48 -20.10
N TYR A 592 -1.89 13.31 -20.07
CA TYR A 592 -2.75 13.24 -21.24
C TYR A 592 -3.66 14.46 -21.40
N ALA A 593 -3.55 15.46 -20.52
CA ALA A 593 -4.40 16.65 -20.52
C ALA A 593 -4.40 17.33 -21.90
N GLY A 594 -5.59 17.57 -22.48
CA GLY A 594 -5.78 18.23 -23.76
C GLY A 594 -5.37 17.42 -25.00
N ARG A 595 -4.87 16.20 -24.85
CA ARG A 595 -4.47 15.33 -25.95
C ARG A 595 -5.61 14.41 -26.36
N LYS A 596 -5.78 14.23 -27.66
CA LYS A 596 -6.74 13.27 -28.23
C LYS A 596 -6.07 12.10 -28.94
N GLU A 597 -4.77 12.19 -29.19
CA GLU A 597 -3.97 11.16 -29.84
C GLU A 597 -2.77 10.80 -29.01
N PHE A 598 -2.48 9.50 -28.94
CA PHE A 598 -1.35 8.92 -28.24
C PHE A 598 -0.69 7.89 -29.14
N VAL A 599 0.64 7.89 -29.19
CA VAL A 599 1.41 6.89 -29.92
C VAL A 599 2.34 6.20 -28.92
N PHE A 600 2.22 4.89 -28.82
CA PHE A 600 2.97 4.05 -27.91
C PHE A 600 3.87 3.09 -28.68
N GLY A 601 5.12 2.96 -28.21
CA GLY A 601 6.08 1.97 -28.74
C GLY A 601 5.95 0.60 -28.08
N ASN A 602 6.48 -0.40 -28.77
CA ASN A 602 6.60 -1.76 -28.23
C ASN A 602 7.42 -1.77 -26.91
N GLY A 603 6.99 -2.58 -25.94
CA GLY A 603 7.65 -2.71 -24.64
C GLY A 603 7.31 -1.61 -23.62
N LEU A 604 6.46 -0.63 -23.95
CA LEU A 604 5.94 0.30 -22.94
C LEU A 604 5.10 -0.44 -21.94
N ALA A 605 5.37 -0.22 -20.65
CA ALA A 605 4.56 -0.73 -19.55
C ALA A 605 4.50 0.27 -18.38
N MET A 606 3.34 0.35 -17.73
CA MET A 606 3.08 1.18 -16.55
C MET A 606 1.86 0.66 -15.79
N PRO A 607 1.61 1.08 -14.53
CA PRO A 607 0.34 0.78 -13.85
C PRO A 607 -0.85 1.31 -14.65
N ALA A 608 -1.97 0.59 -14.61
CA ALA A 608 -3.19 1.00 -15.31
C ALA A 608 -3.69 2.39 -14.85
N ALA A 609 -3.46 2.76 -13.60
CA ALA A 609 -3.78 4.08 -13.05
C ALA A 609 -3.03 5.24 -13.75
N ALA A 610 -1.89 4.98 -14.38
CA ALA A 610 -1.12 5.96 -15.15
C ALA A 610 -1.49 5.99 -16.63
N ALA A 611 -2.44 5.17 -17.09
CA ALA A 611 -2.88 5.10 -18.49
C ALA A 611 -3.88 6.19 -18.85
N PRO A 612 -4.06 6.51 -20.16
CA PRO A 612 -5.17 7.35 -20.58
C PRO A 612 -6.51 6.67 -20.30
N SER A 613 -7.57 7.48 -20.10
CA SER A 613 -8.91 6.95 -19.87
C SER A 613 -9.54 6.43 -21.17
N PHE A 614 -9.96 5.18 -21.19
CA PHE A 614 -10.64 4.51 -22.30
C PHE A 614 -12.17 4.45 -22.14
N LEU A 615 -12.75 5.19 -21.21
CA LEU A 615 -14.19 5.26 -20.99
C LEU A 615 -14.97 6.06 -22.07
N ARG A 616 -14.27 6.60 -23.06
CA ARG A 616 -14.83 7.37 -24.18
C ARG A 616 -14.80 6.55 -25.46
N SER A 617 -15.55 6.99 -26.47
CA SER A 617 -15.38 6.48 -27.84
C SER A 617 -13.93 6.65 -28.25
N HIS A 618 -13.33 5.59 -28.80
CA HIS A 618 -11.91 5.61 -29.16
C HIS A 618 -11.60 4.60 -30.27
N ARG A 619 -10.45 4.81 -30.92
CA ARG A 619 -9.87 3.90 -31.87
C ARG A 619 -8.45 3.54 -31.46
N ILE A 620 -8.14 2.24 -31.49
CA ILE A 620 -6.80 1.70 -31.27
C ILE A 620 -6.33 1.14 -32.61
N THR A 621 -5.18 1.60 -33.13
CA THR A 621 -4.58 1.12 -34.37
C THR A 621 -3.17 0.61 -34.10
N ALA A 622 -2.87 -0.63 -34.42
CA ALA A 622 -1.52 -1.19 -34.33
C ALA A 622 -0.95 -1.46 -35.73
N GLU A 623 0.29 -1.05 -35.95
CA GLU A 623 1.07 -1.38 -37.14
C GLU A 623 2.06 -2.51 -36.82
N LEU A 624 1.91 -3.62 -37.50
CA LEU A 624 2.56 -4.88 -37.17
C LEU A 624 3.43 -5.37 -38.34
N SER A 625 4.62 -5.91 -38.03
CA SER A 625 5.39 -6.74 -38.94
C SER A 625 5.29 -8.21 -38.51
N LEU A 626 4.67 -9.03 -39.34
CA LEU A 626 4.36 -10.41 -39.05
C LEU A 626 5.39 -11.36 -39.67
N PRO A 627 5.97 -12.32 -38.93
CA PRO A 627 6.86 -13.34 -39.49
C PRO A 627 6.10 -14.34 -40.37
N ALA A 628 6.81 -15.08 -41.22
CA ALA A 628 6.23 -16.04 -42.15
C ALA A 628 5.40 -17.15 -41.49
N GLN A 629 5.75 -17.51 -40.24
CA GLN A 629 5.02 -18.50 -39.43
C GLN A 629 3.80 -17.90 -38.69
N GLY A 630 3.53 -16.61 -38.85
CA GLY A 630 2.52 -15.90 -38.06
C GLY A 630 3.05 -15.52 -36.65
N ALA A 631 2.23 -14.82 -35.90
CA ALA A 631 2.54 -14.39 -34.53
C ALA A 631 1.30 -14.49 -33.64
N GLU A 632 1.52 -14.76 -32.39
CA GLU A 632 0.52 -14.64 -31.30
C GLU A 632 1.04 -13.71 -30.21
N GLY A 633 0.18 -13.20 -29.37
CA GLY A 633 0.53 -12.37 -28.22
C GLY A 633 -0.28 -11.09 -28.13
N THR A 634 -0.05 -10.36 -27.04
CA THR A 634 -0.75 -9.12 -26.72
C THR A 634 -0.22 -7.95 -27.56
N LEU A 635 -1.10 -7.18 -28.17
CA LEU A 635 -0.77 -5.94 -28.86
C LEU A 635 -0.89 -4.74 -27.92
N LEU A 636 -2.01 -4.66 -27.20
CA LEU A 636 -2.26 -3.64 -26.17
C LEU A 636 -3.16 -4.24 -25.09
N THR A 637 -2.80 -4.02 -23.83
CA THR A 637 -3.66 -4.40 -22.70
C THR A 637 -3.74 -3.24 -21.70
N CYS A 638 -4.87 -3.12 -21.01
CA CYS A 638 -5.07 -2.18 -19.91
C CYS A 638 -5.97 -2.82 -18.86
N GLY A 639 -5.45 -3.05 -17.66
CA GLY A 639 -6.17 -3.70 -16.57
C GLY A 639 -5.58 -5.04 -16.16
N GLY A 640 -6.45 -5.92 -15.69
CA GLY A 640 -6.12 -7.25 -15.20
C GLY A 640 -7.37 -8.12 -15.07
N ARG A 641 -7.28 -9.22 -14.30
CA ARG A 641 -8.33 -10.23 -14.13
C ARG A 641 -9.69 -9.64 -13.72
N ASN A 642 -9.69 -8.63 -12.89
CA ASN A 642 -10.88 -8.02 -12.32
C ASN A 642 -11.24 -6.67 -12.97
N GLY A 643 -10.94 -6.50 -14.26
CA GLY A 643 -11.42 -5.38 -15.08
C GLY A 643 -10.41 -4.87 -16.10
N GLY A 644 -10.91 -4.41 -17.24
CA GLY A 644 -10.10 -3.82 -18.29
C GLY A 644 -10.36 -4.38 -19.69
N PHE A 645 -9.39 -4.21 -20.58
CA PHE A 645 -9.49 -4.72 -21.95
C PHE A 645 -8.13 -5.19 -22.49
N THR A 646 -8.17 -6.04 -23.50
CA THR A 646 -6.97 -6.50 -24.21
C THR A 646 -7.25 -6.67 -25.69
N LEU A 647 -6.31 -6.19 -26.53
CA LEU A 647 -6.25 -6.46 -27.97
C LEU A 647 -5.07 -7.39 -28.20
N TYR A 648 -5.31 -8.58 -28.75
CA TYR A 648 -4.30 -9.61 -28.88
C TYR A 648 -4.49 -10.47 -30.13
N VAL A 649 -3.50 -11.27 -30.47
CA VAL A 649 -3.57 -12.27 -31.55
C VAL A 649 -3.46 -13.66 -30.93
N LYS A 650 -4.42 -14.54 -31.24
CA LYS A 650 -4.41 -15.95 -30.85
C LYS A 650 -5.03 -16.85 -31.93
N GLY A 651 -4.41 -18.00 -32.20
CA GLY A 651 -4.82 -18.88 -33.31
C GLY A 651 -4.77 -18.17 -34.68
N GLY A 652 -3.84 -17.24 -34.84
CA GLY A 652 -3.70 -16.40 -36.03
C GLY A 652 -4.82 -15.37 -36.20
N ARG A 653 -5.76 -15.20 -35.27
CA ARG A 653 -6.89 -14.27 -35.35
C ARG A 653 -6.70 -13.08 -34.41
N LEU A 654 -7.15 -11.90 -34.88
CA LEU A 654 -7.24 -10.71 -34.06
C LEU A 654 -8.42 -10.83 -33.09
N VAL A 655 -8.19 -10.58 -31.82
CA VAL A 655 -9.20 -10.64 -30.76
C VAL A 655 -9.15 -9.34 -29.95
N TYR A 656 -10.31 -8.77 -29.68
CA TYR A 656 -10.50 -7.78 -28.63
C TYR A 656 -11.40 -8.38 -27.55
N GLU A 657 -11.01 -8.18 -26.32
CA GLU A 657 -11.77 -8.63 -25.16
C GLU A 657 -11.90 -7.52 -24.13
N ASN A 658 -13.14 -7.24 -23.74
CA ASN A 658 -13.49 -6.34 -22.66
C ASN A 658 -13.92 -7.19 -21.46
N ASN A 659 -13.29 -6.93 -20.33
CA ASN A 659 -13.58 -7.55 -19.05
C ASN A 659 -14.26 -6.51 -18.15
N TYR A 660 -15.57 -6.68 -17.91
CA TYR A 660 -16.34 -5.80 -17.05
C TYR A 660 -16.26 -6.27 -15.60
N PHE A 661 -15.27 -5.76 -14.86
CA PHE A 661 -15.03 -6.00 -13.43
C PHE A 661 -14.99 -7.48 -12.99
N GLY A 662 -14.54 -8.38 -13.87
CA GLY A 662 -14.56 -9.83 -13.61
C GLY A 662 -15.94 -10.48 -13.71
N LYS A 663 -17.01 -9.71 -13.94
CA LYS A 663 -18.40 -10.19 -13.96
C LYS A 663 -18.82 -10.81 -15.30
N HIS A 664 -18.40 -10.23 -16.40
CA HIS A 664 -18.60 -10.78 -17.74
C HIS A 664 -17.54 -10.30 -18.72
N HIS A 665 -17.35 -11.05 -19.78
CA HIS A 665 -16.43 -10.77 -20.86
C HIS A 665 -17.14 -10.64 -22.18
N ASP A 666 -16.96 -9.50 -22.87
CA ASP A 666 -17.39 -9.32 -24.25
C ASP A 666 -16.19 -9.55 -25.17
N ARG A 667 -16.26 -10.51 -26.09
CA ARG A 667 -15.18 -10.88 -26.97
C ARG A 667 -15.56 -10.75 -28.44
N LEU A 668 -14.73 -9.99 -29.21
CA LEU A 668 -14.80 -9.92 -30.65
C LEU A 668 -13.61 -10.66 -31.25
N THR A 669 -13.85 -11.53 -32.22
CA THR A 669 -12.80 -12.29 -32.93
C THR A 669 -12.94 -12.09 -34.43
N SER A 670 -11.83 -11.78 -35.11
CA SER A 670 -11.85 -11.60 -36.59
C SER A 670 -12.34 -12.85 -37.33
N ASN A 671 -13.13 -12.64 -38.37
CA ASN A 671 -13.66 -13.73 -39.21
C ASN A 671 -12.58 -14.40 -40.07
N ARG A 672 -11.44 -13.77 -40.26
CA ARG A 672 -10.26 -14.31 -40.96
C ARG A 672 -8.98 -14.20 -40.14
N ALA A 673 -7.99 -15.00 -40.47
CA ALA A 673 -6.64 -14.90 -39.87
C ALA A 673 -5.93 -13.64 -40.37
N LEU A 674 -4.95 -13.18 -39.58
CA LEU A 674 -3.98 -12.18 -40.02
C LEU A 674 -3.12 -12.75 -41.16
N PRO A 675 -2.71 -11.94 -42.14
CA PRO A 675 -1.72 -12.37 -43.14
C PRO A 675 -0.39 -12.66 -42.45
N THR A 676 0.47 -13.46 -43.09
CA THR A 676 1.79 -13.80 -42.54
C THR A 676 2.90 -13.33 -43.46
N GLY A 677 4.11 -13.09 -42.91
CA GLY A 677 5.28 -12.67 -43.68
C GLY A 677 5.16 -11.26 -44.27
N THR A 678 4.32 -10.39 -43.71
CA THR A 678 4.03 -9.06 -44.26
C THR A 678 3.77 -8.03 -43.18
N ARG A 679 3.75 -6.76 -43.54
CA ARG A 679 3.21 -5.67 -42.73
C ARG A 679 1.69 -5.69 -42.79
N THR A 680 1.06 -5.46 -41.66
CA THR A 680 -0.39 -5.45 -41.51
C THR A 680 -0.80 -4.39 -40.53
N ARG A 681 -1.87 -3.67 -40.83
CA ARG A 681 -2.50 -2.72 -39.91
C ARG A 681 -3.76 -3.33 -39.33
N VAL A 682 -3.82 -3.41 -38.00
CA VAL A 682 -5.05 -3.83 -37.32
C VAL A 682 -5.64 -2.67 -36.53
N ALA A 683 -6.98 -2.63 -36.41
CA ALA A 683 -7.60 -1.61 -35.59
C ALA A 683 -8.82 -2.17 -34.84
N PHE A 684 -9.05 -1.59 -33.67
CA PHE A 684 -10.26 -1.71 -32.88
C PHE A 684 -10.91 -0.33 -32.78
N GLU A 685 -12.23 -0.26 -32.93
CA GLU A 685 -13.02 0.95 -32.75
C GLU A 685 -14.18 0.70 -31.80
N PHE A 686 -14.31 1.58 -30.81
CA PHE A 686 -15.41 1.59 -29.87
C PHE A 686 -16.18 2.89 -29.98
N THR A 687 -17.50 2.79 -30.16
CA THR A 687 -18.43 3.92 -30.16
C THR A 687 -19.40 3.74 -29.01
N ARG A 688 -19.25 4.57 -27.98
CA ARG A 688 -20.08 4.55 -26.79
C ARG A 688 -21.49 5.02 -27.06
N ASP A 689 -22.50 4.36 -26.48
CA ASP A 689 -23.91 4.68 -26.73
C ASP A 689 -24.37 6.00 -26.11
N ASP A 690 -23.97 6.25 -24.84
CA ASP A 690 -24.38 7.42 -24.09
C ASP A 690 -23.36 7.75 -22.96
N PRO A 691 -23.45 8.94 -22.35
CA PRO A 691 -22.49 9.38 -21.32
C PRO A 691 -22.69 8.76 -19.93
N ARG A 692 -23.72 7.91 -19.71
CA ARG A 692 -23.96 7.31 -18.39
C ARG A 692 -22.76 6.45 -17.96
N PRO A 693 -22.44 6.40 -16.67
CA PRO A 693 -21.39 5.50 -16.18
C PRO A 693 -21.59 4.07 -16.69
N TRP A 694 -20.53 3.43 -17.08
CA TRP A 694 -20.47 2.03 -17.52
C TRP A 694 -21.30 1.71 -18.78
N ALA A 695 -21.76 2.71 -19.53
CA ALA A 695 -22.47 2.47 -20.78
C ALA A 695 -21.60 1.71 -21.78
N GLY A 696 -22.17 0.68 -22.39
CA GLY A 696 -21.57 -0.07 -23.48
C GLY A 696 -21.62 0.68 -24.82
N GLY A 697 -21.47 -0.05 -25.93
CA GLY A 697 -21.48 0.54 -27.25
C GLY A 697 -21.15 -0.43 -28.38
N ALA A 698 -21.11 0.11 -29.59
CA ALA A 698 -20.71 -0.64 -30.79
C ALA A 698 -19.18 -0.84 -30.79
N ALA A 699 -18.75 -2.03 -31.17
CA ALA A 699 -17.36 -2.43 -31.25
C ALA A 699 -17.05 -3.07 -32.60
N ARG A 700 -15.92 -2.70 -33.22
CA ARG A 700 -15.54 -3.17 -34.56
C ARG A 700 -14.04 -3.50 -34.61
N LEU A 701 -13.70 -4.59 -35.33
CA LEU A 701 -12.33 -4.95 -35.67
C LEU A 701 -12.05 -4.80 -37.13
N PHE A 702 -10.84 -4.31 -37.45
CA PHE A 702 -10.41 -4.11 -38.83
C PHE A 702 -9.02 -4.75 -39.05
N ILE A 703 -8.81 -5.32 -40.26
CA ILE A 703 -7.52 -5.76 -40.76
C ILE A 703 -7.29 -5.09 -42.12
N ASP A 704 -6.24 -4.29 -42.27
CA ASP A 704 -5.90 -3.53 -43.48
C ASP A 704 -7.07 -2.66 -44.01
N GLY A 705 -7.84 -2.09 -43.07
CA GLY A 705 -8.98 -1.25 -43.34
C GLY A 705 -10.32 -2.00 -43.64
N GLU A 706 -10.28 -3.31 -43.81
CA GLU A 706 -11.49 -4.13 -43.94
C GLU A 706 -12.10 -4.48 -42.60
N LEU A 707 -13.43 -4.37 -42.50
CA LEU A 707 -14.19 -4.80 -41.32
C LEU A 707 -14.16 -6.33 -41.21
N VAL A 708 -13.61 -6.87 -40.10
CA VAL A 708 -13.47 -8.33 -39.92
C VAL A 708 -14.22 -8.88 -38.72
N ALA A 709 -14.77 -8.01 -37.88
CA ALA A 709 -15.75 -8.35 -36.85
C ALA A 709 -16.51 -7.09 -36.40
N GLU A 710 -17.76 -7.27 -36.07
CA GLU A 710 -18.64 -6.25 -35.48
C GLU A 710 -19.47 -6.88 -34.36
N GLY A 711 -19.68 -6.13 -33.29
CA GLY A 711 -20.46 -6.56 -32.14
C GLY A 711 -20.72 -5.43 -31.17
N ARG A 712 -21.14 -5.78 -29.96
CA ARG A 712 -21.41 -4.83 -28.89
C ARG A 712 -20.65 -5.23 -27.62
N LEU A 713 -20.19 -4.22 -26.92
CA LEU A 713 -19.79 -4.34 -25.53
C LEU A 713 -21.02 -4.00 -24.69
N ALA A 714 -21.40 -4.89 -23.79
CA ALA A 714 -22.60 -4.70 -22.96
C ALA A 714 -22.38 -3.54 -21.98
N ASN A 715 -21.21 -3.53 -21.34
CA ASN A 715 -20.76 -2.50 -20.42
C ASN A 715 -19.24 -2.28 -20.57
N VAL A 716 -18.77 -1.08 -20.29
CA VAL A 716 -17.34 -0.76 -20.24
C VAL A 716 -17.02 -0.19 -18.87
N GLY A 717 -16.12 -0.85 -18.13
CA GLY A 717 -15.65 -0.43 -16.80
C GLY A 717 -14.28 0.26 -16.82
N LEU A 718 -13.86 0.74 -15.66
CA LEU A 718 -12.47 1.11 -15.43
C LEU A 718 -11.58 -0.14 -15.48
N PRO A 719 -10.33 -0.01 -15.95
CA PRO A 719 -9.37 -1.09 -15.79
C PRO A 719 -9.12 -1.36 -14.30
N SER A 720 -8.82 -2.60 -13.97
CA SER A 720 -8.46 -2.98 -12.60
C SER A 720 -7.38 -2.04 -12.06
N TYR A 721 -7.61 -1.50 -10.88
CA TYR A 721 -6.65 -0.66 -10.17
C TYR A 721 -5.31 -1.37 -9.95
N TYR A 722 -5.35 -2.69 -9.79
CA TYR A 722 -4.20 -3.55 -9.57
C TYR A 722 -3.52 -4.02 -10.85
N GLY A 723 -4.00 -3.58 -12.01
CA GLY A 723 -3.54 -4.01 -13.32
C GLY A 723 -2.47 -3.10 -13.94
N SER A 724 -2.04 -3.49 -15.14
CA SER A 724 -1.08 -2.74 -15.95
C SER A 724 -1.65 -2.23 -17.25
N PHE A 725 -1.04 -1.17 -17.81
CA PHE A 725 -1.15 -0.80 -19.22
C PHE A 725 0.16 -1.20 -19.91
N ALA A 726 0.07 -1.96 -21.00
CA ALA A 726 1.27 -2.41 -21.68
C ALA A 726 1.05 -2.66 -23.19
N VAL A 727 2.14 -2.50 -23.95
CA VAL A 727 2.21 -2.75 -25.40
C VAL A 727 3.18 -3.89 -25.67
N GLY A 728 2.71 -4.90 -26.40
CA GLY A 728 3.52 -6.05 -26.82
C GLY A 728 3.58 -7.20 -25.83
N GLN A 729 3.18 -6.99 -24.59
CA GLN A 729 2.98 -8.02 -23.57
C GLN A 729 2.13 -7.48 -22.42
N GLY A 730 1.60 -8.34 -21.56
CA GLY A 730 0.98 -7.95 -20.30
C GLY A 730 1.93 -8.15 -19.12
N HIS A 731 1.67 -7.45 -18.01
CA HIS A 731 2.36 -7.59 -16.73
C HIS A 731 1.32 -7.75 -15.61
N GLY A 732 1.68 -8.47 -14.54
CA GLY A 732 0.76 -8.77 -13.44
C GLY A 732 -0.32 -9.78 -13.86
N SER A 733 -1.59 -9.51 -13.59
CA SER A 733 -2.69 -10.42 -13.93
C SER A 733 -3.17 -10.26 -15.38
N PRO A 734 -3.62 -11.36 -16.06
CA PRO A 734 -4.20 -11.28 -17.40
C PRO A 734 -5.59 -10.65 -17.36
N VAL A 735 -5.95 -9.89 -18.39
CA VAL A 735 -7.33 -9.40 -18.60
C VAL A 735 -8.25 -10.52 -19.09
N SER A 736 -7.71 -11.49 -19.82
CA SER A 736 -8.44 -12.59 -20.46
C SER A 736 -7.97 -13.94 -19.92
N ASP A 737 -8.90 -14.86 -19.71
CA ASP A 737 -8.61 -16.27 -19.41
C ASP A 737 -8.07 -17.07 -20.59
N ALA A 738 -8.06 -16.46 -21.79
CA ALA A 738 -7.56 -17.12 -23.01
C ALA A 738 -6.05 -17.28 -23.03
N TYR A 739 -5.29 -16.56 -22.18
CA TYR A 739 -3.82 -16.64 -22.15
C TYR A 739 -3.29 -16.44 -20.73
N GLN A 740 -2.01 -16.77 -20.55
CA GLN A 740 -1.25 -16.47 -19.32
C GLN A 740 -0.29 -15.30 -19.58
N VAL A 741 0.06 -14.55 -18.54
CA VAL A 741 1.05 -13.48 -18.60
C VAL A 741 2.42 -14.04 -18.19
N PRO A 742 3.52 -13.64 -18.89
CA PRO A 742 3.55 -12.73 -20.03
C PRO A 742 3.10 -13.40 -21.33
N PHE A 743 2.19 -12.76 -22.07
CA PHE A 743 1.78 -13.21 -23.41
C PHE A 743 2.41 -12.28 -24.45
N ARG A 744 3.71 -12.45 -24.65
CA ARG A 744 4.50 -11.57 -25.51
C ARG A 744 4.16 -11.79 -26.98
N PHE A 745 3.99 -10.70 -27.72
CA PHE A 745 3.74 -10.76 -29.15
C PHE A 745 4.99 -11.27 -29.91
N GLY A 746 4.82 -12.31 -30.70
CA GLY A 746 5.89 -12.98 -31.45
C GLY A 746 6.29 -12.32 -32.78
N GLY A 747 5.65 -11.22 -33.16
CA GLY A 747 6.01 -10.35 -34.27
C GLY A 747 6.62 -9.05 -33.78
N ASP A 748 6.75 -8.06 -34.68
CA ASP A 748 7.17 -6.71 -34.33
C ASP A 748 5.97 -5.74 -34.36
N ILE A 749 5.91 -4.86 -33.34
CA ILE A 749 4.92 -3.77 -33.25
C ILE A 749 5.66 -2.47 -33.52
N GLU A 750 5.41 -1.87 -34.69
CA GLU A 750 6.06 -0.61 -35.08
C GLU A 750 5.53 0.54 -34.21
N GLN A 751 4.21 0.58 -34.03
CA GLN A 751 3.53 1.51 -33.12
C GLN A 751 2.11 1.06 -32.80
N VAL A 752 1.59 1.54 -31.68
CA VAL A 752 0.16 1.51 -31.35
C VAL A 752 -0.32 2.94 -31.18
N LYS A 753 -1.25 3.36 -32.06
CA LYS A 753 -1.92 4.67 -32.01
C LYS A 753 -3.27 4.54 -31.34
N VAL A 754 -3.57 5.42 -30.38
CA VAL A 754 -4.89 5.55 -29.74
C VAL A 754 -5.45 6.92 -30.04
N GLU A 755 -6.68 6.97 -30.56
CA GLU A 755 -7.39 8.20 -30.90
C GLU A 755 -8.69 8.27 -30.09
N MET A 756 -8.90 9.37 -29.34
CA MET A 756 -10.15 9.64 -28.61
C MET A 756 -11.11 10.38 -29.53
N LEU A 757 -12.27 9.77 -29.82
CA LEU A 757 -13.25 10.24 -30.80
C LEU A 757 -14.26 11.21 -30.19
#